data_ade357b3e9029fd12c98aec02e60c895
#
_entry.id   ade357b3e9029fd12c98aec02e60c895
#
_cell.length_a   1.000
_cell.length_b   1.000
_cell.length_c   1.000
_cell.angle_alpha   90.00
_cell.angle_beta   90.00
_cell.angle_gamma   90.00
#
_symmetry.space_group_name_H-M   'P 1'
#
loop_
_entity.id
_entity.type
_entity.pdbx_description
1 polymer ?
#
loop_
_entity_poly.entity_id
_entity_poly.type
_entity_poly.pdbx_seq_one_letter_code
_entity_poly.pdbx_strand_id
1 'polypeptide(L)'
;MIRVSGLLCALALSFLTAAGGTADGIPTARGTGEVVVTLASPPLAGRTGAAGRAARTNVDREQAQFAAALRNTIPGAQIRWRYRIVLNGAAVVVPRAAIPILRALPGVKSVDTGAAYRLVSTTATAAGAGGRWQTGLPNQGAGMKIGIIDDGIDQRHPYFSPVGYTMPPGFPKGQAAYTTAKVIVARSFVPAGTTWRHASKPFDPVESGHATHVAGIAAGNAGTTASGGASVSGVAPRAYIGNYKALTVPTASGVGLDGNAAEIVAAIEAAVADGMDVINLSIGEPEVEPSRDLVALALDAAAQAGVVPVVAAGNDFDEFGRGSLSSPGTSERAITVAAVTNPDATGSSSLASFSAAGPTPLSLRLKPDLSAPGVSILSSVPGSRWEFMSGTSMAAPHIAGAAALLLERHPTWSVADLRAALIGSGSSVQVDGQIAAPTRGGGGLADPARADVPLVLASPASVSFGLVRPGIATAIRVALTDGGGGAGVWDVAVEPIAAVAGASLVLAPTVTVPGVIDLSPTVTVDAAEGDLTGFVRLKRGADVRRIPFWLRVVRPGLATATAVELRTPGMYVGDTRGKPSLASRYRYPDVPPGGGVSAVLQGPEQLFRVTLTNPAANFGVVIVRRSKGARVEPRVVSAGDENRLTGYAALPINLNPYLAEFGDPVLVAGAVRPIAGSYDVVFDSPTPGGAGSYAFRFWIDDTRPPTARLTQARVRRGTPLLVRVADTGSGIDPTTVKVRLDGSESSGMLRSGTLRISTTGLRRGSHRLRLQVSDYQESRNTENVPPILPNTRVLTATVVIR
;
A
#
# COMPACT_ATOMS: atom_id res chain seq x y z
N MET A 1 10.79 42.71 -27.36
CA MET A 1 12.08 42.40 -26.75
C MET A 1 11.96 42.55 -25.25
N ILE A 2 11.65 41.52 -24.52
CA ILE A 2 11.83 41.44 -23.06
C ILE A 2 12.28 40.02 -22.77
N ARG A 3 13.52 39.92 -22.30
CA ARG A 3 14.13 38.67 -21.87
C ARG A 3 13.56 38.28 -20.49
N VAL A 4 12.99 37.08 -20.38
CA VAL A 4 12.68 36.45 -19.09
C VAL A 4 13.82 35.50 -18.80
N SER A 5 14.58 35.80 -17.76
CA SER A 5 15.66 34.94 -17.23
C SER A 5 15.05 33.83 -16.39
N GLY A 6 15.30 32.60 -16.79
CA GLY A 6 14.95 31.43 -15.96
C GLY A 6 15.88 31.31 -14.76
N LEU A 7 15.29 31.18 -13.59
CA LEU A 7 15.99 30.82 -12.35
C LEU A 7 15.96 29.31 -12.20
N LEU A 8 17.09 28.66 -12.48
CA LEU A 8 17.34 27.28 -12.08
C LEU A 8 17.62 27.30 -10.57
N CYS A 9 16.72 26.74 -9.76
CA CYS A 9 17.03 26.32 -8.39
C CYS A 9 17.74 24.99 -8.44
N ALA A 10 19.08 25.02 -8.35
CA ALA A 10 19.88 23.86 -8.05
C ALA A 10 19.77 23.57 -6.54
N LEU A 11 19.07 22.50 -6.17
CA LEU A 11 19.17 21.95 -4.82
C LEU A 11 20.54 21.30 -4.65
N ALA A 12 21.41 21.96 -3.87
CA ALA A 12 22.65 21.38 -3.40
C ALA A 12 22.32 20.28 -2.36
N LEU A 13 22.46 19.02 -2.73
CA LEU A 13 22.55 17.90 -1.77
C LEU A 13 23.84 18.05 -0.99
N SER A 14 23.73 18.49 0.27
CA SER A 14 24.82 18.43 1.22
C SER A 14 24.96 16.97 1.67
N PHE A 15 25.94 16.27 1.12
CA PHE A 15 26.38 14.98 1.68
C PHE A 15 27.02 15.22 3.05
N LEU A 16 26.27 15.04 4.14
CA LEU A 16 26.89 14.72 5.41
C LEU A 16 27.33 13.25 5.33
N THR A 17 28.63 13.04 5.29
CA THR A 17 29.26 11.74 5.54
C THR A 17 29.03 11.37 7.01
N ALA A 18 27.89 10.79 7.33
CA ALA A 18 27.69 10.07 8.57
C ALA A 18 28.50 8.77 8.48
N ALA A 19 29.36 8.54 9.44
CA ALA A 19 30.15 7.32 9.57
C ALA A 19 29.22 6.09 9.49
N GLY A 20 29.42 5.28 8.45
CA GLY A 20 28.60 4.13 8.14
C GLY A 20 28.64 3.07 9.24
N GLY A 21 27.60 3.05 10.04
CA GLY A 21 27.17 1.84 10.71
C GLY A 21 26.60 0.92 9.62
N THR A 22 27.31 -0.17 9.31
CA THR A 22 26.85 -1.19 8.37
C THR A 22 25.53 -1.75 8.90
N ALA A 23 24.41 -1.43 8.24
CA ALA A 23 23.19 -2.19 8.39
C ALA A 23 23.49 -3.60 7.84
N ASP A 24 23.98 -4.48 8.70
CA ASP A 24 24.06 -5.90 8.40
C ASP A 24 22.61 -6.39 8.26
N GLY A 25 22.19 -6.62 7.01
CA GLY A 25 20.89 -7.19 6.71
C GLY A 25 20.66 -8.42 7.58
N ILE A 26 19.43 -8.55 8.09
CA ILE A 26 19.02 -9.60 9.02
C ILE A 26 19.53 -10.95 8.51
N PRO A 27 20.33 -11.71 9.26
CA PRO A 27 20.66 -13.06 8.91
C PRO A 27 19.42 -13.92 9.18
N THR A 28 18.52 -14.06 8.21
CA THR A 28 17.62 -15.21 8.22
C THR A 28 18.53 -16.45 8.30
N ALA A 29 18.25 -17.34 9.25
CA ALA A 29 18.98 -18.61 9.31
C ALA A 29 18.98 -19.20 7.89
N ARG A 30 20.16 -19.52 7.36
CA ARG A 30 20.38 -19.83 5.93
C ARG A 30 19.26 -20.72 5.40
N GLY A 31 18.43 -20.18 4.51
CA GLY A 31 17.40 -20.92 3.82
C GLY A 31 15.99 -20.91 4.44
N THR A 32 15.71 -20.14 5.47
CA THR A 32 14.34 -19.95 6.00
C THR A 32 13.67 -18.69 5.44
N GLY A 33 12.34 -18.68 5.39
CA GLY A 33 11.51 -17.53 5.06
C GLY A 33 10.30 -17.46 5.98
N GLU A 34 9.83 -16.27 6.28
CA GLU A 34 8.54 -16.04 6.95
C GLU A 34 7.44 -15.90 5.90
N VAL A 35 6.34 -16.61 6.08
CA VAL A 35 5.18 -16.59 5.20
C VAL A 35 3.91 -16.56 6.03
N VAL A 36 2.83 -16.00 5.49
CA VAL A 36 1.50 -16.05 6.10
C VAL A 36 0.70 -17.17 5.45
N VAL A 37 0.23 -18.08 6.28
CA VAL A 37 -0.68 -19.16 5.88
C VAL A 37 -2.09 -18.74 6.25
N THR A 38 -3.01 -18.74 5.30
CA THR A 38 -4.44 -18.63 5.56
C THR A 38 -5.08 -20.01 5.50
N LEU A 39 -6.07 -20.25 6.37
CA LEU A 39 -6.79 -21.50 6.48
C LEU A 39 -8.19 -21.39 5.85
N ALA A 40 -8.86 -22.54 5.67
CA ALA A 40 -10.09 -22.59 4.89
C ALA A 40 -11.28 -21.90 5.57
N SER A 41 -11.42 -22.04 6.90
CA SER A 41 -12.53 -21.41 7.62
C SER A 41 -12.40 -19.89 7.67
N PRO A 42 -13.51 -19.14 7.57
CA PRO A 42 -13.47 -17.68 7.72
C PRO A 42 -13.03 -17.25 9.13
N PRO A 43 -12.49 -16.03 9.30
CA PRO A 43 -12.11 -15.47 10.59
C PRO A 43 -13.33 -15.22 11.50
N LEU A 44 -13.07 -14.86 12.77
CA LEU A 44 -14.11 -14.68 13.79
C LEU A 44 -14.76 -13.29 13.76
N ALA A 45 -14.19 -12.33 13.03
CA ALA A 45 -14.71 -10.97 12.95
C ALA A 45 -16.21 -10.92 12.63
N GLY A 46 -16.96 -10.10 13.36
CA GLY A 46 -18.41 -9.93 13.22
C GLY A 46 -19.28 -11.12 13.63
N ARG A 47 -18.69 -12.20 14.15
CA ARG A 47 -19.42 -13.42 14.55
C ARG A 47 -19.69 -13.43 16.04
N THR A 48 -20.96 -13.37 16.42
CA THR A 48 -21.43 -13.31 17.81
C THR A 48 -22.42 -14.43 18.12
N GLY A 49 -22.81 -14.56 19.38
CA GLY A 49 -23.82 -15.50 19.83
C GLY A 49 -23.44 -16.99 19.62
N ALA A 50 -24.42 -17.83 19.29
CA ALA A 50 -24.23 -19.26 19.04
C ALA A 50 -23.37 -19.52 17.79
N ALA A 51 -23.59 -18.77 16.71
CA ALA A 51 -22.80 -18.86 15.48
C ALA A 51 -21.33 -18.49 15.73
N GLY A 52 -21.07 -17.48 16.56
CA GLY A 52 -19.70 -17.10 16.96
C GLY A 52 -19.00 -18.17 17.80
N ARG A 53 -19.71 -18.84 18.71
CA ARG A 53 -19.14 -19.98 19.47
C ARG A 53 -18.79 -21.16 18.56
N ALA A 54 -19.68 -21.51 17.62
CA ALA A 54 -19.42 -22.59 16.65
C ALA A 54 -18.24 -22.24 15.72
N ALA A 55 -18.17 -21.01 15.23
CA ALA A 55 -17.05 -20.52 14.42
C ALA A 55 -15.72 -20.60 15.19
N ARG A 56 -15.70 -20.19 16.46
CA ARG A 56 -14.51 -20.27 17.32
C ARG A 56 -14.03 -21.72 17.46
N THR A 57 -14.94 -22.67 17.76
CA THR A 57 -14.59 -24.08 17.86
C THR A 57 -13.99 -24.63 16.56
N ASN A 58 -14.54 -24.20 15.41
CA ASN A 58 -14.02 -24.61 14.10
C ASN A 58 -12.62 -24.03 13.82
N VAL A 59 -12.42 -22.73 14.05
CA VAL A 59 -11.13 -22.06 13.87
C VAL A 59 -10.07 -22.67 14.80
N ASP A 60 -10.40 -22.89 16.08
CA ASP A 60 -9.46 -23.48 17.05
C ASP A 60 -9.07 -24.90 16.66
N ARG A 61 -10.02 -25.72 16.19
CA ARG A 61 -9.77 -27.09 15.71
C ARG A 61 -8.88 -27.07 14.46
N GLU A 62 -9.20 -26.24 13.46
CA GLU A 62 -8.45 -26.11 12.21
C GLU A 62 -7.01 -25.64 12.46
N GLN A 63 -6.82 -24.65 13.32
CA GLN A 63 -5.48 -24.18 13.71
C GLN A 63 -4.69 -25.24 14.50
N ALA A 64 -5.35 -26.03 15.35
CA ALA A 64 -4.69 -27.14 16.05
C ALA A 64 -4.24 -28.24 15.07
N GLN A 65 -5.10 -28.58 14.09
CA GLN A 65 -4.78 -29.56 13.04
C GLN A 65 -3.65 -29.07 12.16
N PHE A 66 -3.69 -27.82 11.71
CA PHE A 66 -2.61 -27.18 10.95
C PHE A 66 -1.28 -27.21 11.73
N ALA A 67 -1.29 -26.82 13.01
CA ALA A 67 -0.08 -26.82 13.83
C ALA A 67 0.50 -28.22 14.03
N ALA A 68 -0.33 -29.25 14.15
CA ALA A 68 0.10 -30.64 14.21
C ALA A 68 0.69 -31.11 12.88
N ALA A 69 0.00 -30.85 11.77
CA ALA A 69 0.48 -31.20 10.43
C ALA A 69 1.82 -30.51 10.11
N LEU A 70 1.95 -29.23 10.44
CA LEU A 70 3.18 -28.44 10.25
C LEU A 70 4.37 -29.08 10.99
N ARG A 71 4.22 -29.39 12.30
CA ARG A 71 5.28 -30.02 13.09
C ARG A 71 5.71 -31.37 12.55
N ASN A 72 4.75 -32.19 12.11
CA ASN A 72 5.02 -33.55 11.63
C ASN A 72 5.67 -33.57 10.24
N THR A 73 5.32 -32.61 9.39
CA THR A 73 5.72 -32.61 7.97
C THR A 73 6.93 -31.73 7.69
N ILE A 74 7.10 -30.63 8.44
CA ILE A 74 8.19 -29.65 8.24
C ILE A 74 8.93 -29.47 9.57
N PRO A 75 9.86 -30.34 9.92
CA PRO A 75 10.66 -30.22 11.13
C PRO A 75 11.42 -28.88 11.15
N GLY A 76 11.36 -28.18 12.28
CA GLY A 76 11.98 -26.87 12.46
C GLY A 76 11.11 -25.68 12.04
N ALA A 77 9.91 -25.91 11.49
CA ALA A 77 8.95 -24.84 11.26
C ALA A 77 8.50 -24.17 12.58
N GLN A 78 8.38 -22.85 12.57
CA GLN A 78 7.99 -22.08 13.75
C GLN A 78 6.78 -21.22 13.44
N ILE A 79 5.73 -21.31 14.25
CA ILE A 79 4.58 -20.38 14.22
C ILE A 79 4.97 -19.16 15.04
N ARG A 80 4.98 -18.01 14.38
CA ARG A 80 5.30 -16.70 14.97
C ARG A 80 4.04 -16.02 15.50
N TRP A 81 3.05 -15.85 14.63
CA TRP A 81 1.80 -15.18 14.92
C TRP A 81 0.63 -16.12 14.60
N ARG A 82 -0.44 -16.02 15.37
CA ARG A 82 -1.72 -16.69 15.11
C ARG A 82 -2.79 -15.63 14.94
N TYR A 83 -3.54 -15.76 13.87
CA TYR A 83 -4.65 -14.89 13.55
C TYR A 83 -5.95 -15.67 13.64
N ARG A 84 -6.94 -15.15 14.34
CA ARG A 84 -8.25 -15.79 14.52
C ARG A 84 -9.40 -14.84 14.24
N ILE A 85 -9.21 -13.55 14.55
CA ILE A 85 -10.25 -12.52 14.50
C ILE A 85 -10.28 -11.87 13.12
N VAL A 86 -9.15 -11.31 12.67
CA VAL A 86 -9.08 -10.56 11.40
C VAL A 86 -8.67 -11.42 10.20
N LEU A 87 -7.96 -12.51 10.45
CA LEU A 87 -7.70 -13.60 9.51
C LEU A 87 -7.88 -14.94 10.25
N ASN A 88 -8.03 -16.05 9.51
CA ASN A 88 -7.84 -17.37 10.08
C ASN A 88 -6.57 -17.98 9.52
N GLY A 89 -5.50 -18.02 10.34
CA GLY A 89 -4.21 -18.48 9.87
C GLY A 89 -3.06 -18.23 10.83
N ALA A 90 -1.85 -18.24 10.28
CA ALA A 90 -0.64 -18.01 11.05
C ALA A 90 0.51 -17.47 10.20
N ALA A 91 1.37 -16.62 10.78
CA ALA A 91 2.70 -16.38 10.24
C ALA A 91 3.64 -17.50 10.69
N VAL A 92 4.33 -18.12 9.75
CA VAL A 92 5.23 -19.25 9.99
C VAL A 92 6.59 -19.02 9.35
N VAL A 93 7.64 -19.40 10.07
CA VAL A 93 9.01 -19.45 9.56
C VAL A 93 9.30 -20.88 9.16
N VAL A 94 9.62 -21.10 7.89
CA VAL A 94 9.90 -22.42 7.31
C VAL A 94 11.15 -22.36 6.43
N PRO A 95 11.84 -23.51 6.21
CA PRO A 95 12.79 -23.62 5.11
C PRO A 95 12.08 -23.26 3.79
N ARG A 96 12.66 -22.38 2.98
CA ARG A 96 12.02 -21.92 1.71
C ARG A 96 11.68 -23.08 0.77
N ALA A 97 12.53 -24.12 0.73
CA ALA A 97 12.26 -25.34 -0.02
C ALA A 97 10.99 -26.08 0.44
N ALA A 98 10.51 -25.81 1.64
CA ALA A 98 9.31 -26.43 2.18
C ALA A 98 8.01 -25.65 1.88
N ILE A 99 8.06 -24.49 1.23
CA ILE A 99 6.86 -23.71 0.89
C ILE A 99 5.87 -24.53 0.02
N PRO A 100 6.29 -25.29 -1.00
CA PRO A 100 5.36 -26.16 -1.75
C PRO A 100 4.70 -27.22 -0.87
N ILE A 101 5.44 -27.78 0.10
CA ILE A 101 4.92 -28.75 1.06
C ILE A 101 3.90 -28.07 1.97
N LEU A 102 4.19 -26.86 2.45
CA LEU A 102 3.31 -26.06 3.29
C LEU A 102 1.98 -25.77 2.60
N ARG A 103 2.00 -25.46 1.30
CA ARG A 103 0.79 -25.25 0.47
C ARG A 103 -0.07 -26.50 0.34
N ALA A 104 0.52 -27.68 0.41
CA ALA A 104 -0.17 -28.95 0.28
C ALA A 104 -0.71 -29.49 1.61
N LEU A 105 -0.46 -28.83 2.74
CA LEU A 105 -0.98 -29.26 4.04
C LEU A 105 -2.51 -29.18 4.08
N PRO A 106 -3.19 -30.12 4.72
CA PRO A 106 -4.65 -30.10 4.88
C PRO A 106 -5.15 -28.79 5.52
N GLY A 107 -6.20 -28.21 4.96
CA GLY A 107 -6.83 -26.99 5.46
C GLY A 107 -6.13 -25.68 5.07
N VAL A 108 -4.98 -25.73 4.40
CA VAL A 108 -4.29 -24.54 3.89
C VAL A 108 -5.02 -24.02 2.66
N LYS A 109 -5.46 -22.76 2.71
CA LYS A 109 -6.13 -22.05 1.62
C LYS A 109 -5.10 -21.30 0.76
N SER A 110 -4.19 -20.53 1.40
CA SER A 110 -3.10 -19.83 0.71
C SER A 110 -1.83 -19.80 1.56
N VAL A 111 -0.70 -19.59 0.89
CA VAL A 111 0.59 -19.29 1.52
C VAL A 111 1.15 -18.09 0.79
N ASP A 112 1.19 -16.95 1.48
CA ASP A 112 1.58 -15.67 0.93
C ASP A 112 2.88 -15.19 1.58
N THR A 113 3.82 -14.72 0.78
CA THR A 113 5.00 -14.01 1.24
C THR A 113 4.58 -12.62 1.74
N GLY A 114 5.24 -12.06 2.72
CA GLY A 114 4.91 -10.74 3.26
C GLY A 114 5.13 -9.64 2.22
N ALA A 115 4.27 -8.63 2.21
CA ALA A 115 4.55 -7.33 1.61
C ALA A 115 5.13 -6.42 2.68
N ALA A 116 5.94 -5.46 2.28
CA ALA A 116 6.54 -4.51 3.19
C ALA A 116 5.89 -3.14 3.06
N TYR A 117 5.66 -2.52 4.19
CA TYR A 117 4.98 -1.24 4.33
C TYR A 117 5.93 -0.18 4.87
N ARG A 118 5.79 1.03 4.37
CA ARG A 118 6.61 2.21 4.72
C ARG A 118 5.75 3.32 5.30
N LEU A 119 6.38 4.24 6.03
CA LEU A 119 5.76 5.47 6.48
C LEU A 119 5.44 6.38 5.28
N VAL A 120 4.30 7.05 5.34
CA VAL A 120 3.81 7.95 4.27
C VAL A 120 3.80 9.39 4.77
N SER A 121 4.99 9.97 5.01
CA SER A 121 5.13 11.37 5.44
C SER A 121 6.42 12.01 4.94
N THR A 122 6.40 13.35 4.83
CA THR A 122 7.57 14.19 4.58
C THR A 122 7.70 15.22 5.71
N THR A 123 8.94 15.56 6.10
CA THR A 123 9.19 16.71 6.98
C THR A 123 8.88 17.99 6.22
N ALA A 124 8.00 18.83 6.76
CA ALA A 124 7.70 20.13 6.18
C ALA A 124 8.62 21.22 6.76
N THR A 125 9.15 22.08 5.89
CA THR A 125 9.71 23.36 6.32
C THR A 125 8.58 24.24 6.86
N ALA A 126 8.79 24.81 8.04
CA ALA A 126 7.81 25.65 8.74
C ALA A 126 7.34 26.83 7.87
N ALA A 127 6.12 26.74 7.38
CA ALA A 127 5.43 27.88 6.79
C ALA A 127 3.91 27.68 6.96
N GLY A 128 3.38 28.17 8.07
CA GLY A 128 1.95 28.21 8.32
C GLY A 128 1.65 28.10 9.80
N ALA A 129 0.93 29.04 10.36
CA ALA A 129 0.34 28.90 11.69
C ALA A 129 -0.56 27.66 11.66
N GLY A 130 -0.15 26.58 12.34
CA GLY A 130 -0.95 25.38 12.47
C GLY A 130 -2.29 25.74 13.14
N GLY A 131 -3.30 26.03 12.30
CA GLY A 131 -4.65 26.23 12.76
C GLY A 131 -5.16 24.93 13.37
N ARG A 132 -5.72 25.02 14.55
CA ARG A 132 -6.40 23.87 15.17
C ARG A 132 -7.63 23.55 14.31
N TRP A 133 -7.66 22.32 13.74
CA TRP A 133 -8.87 21.85 13.07
C TRP A 133 -9.98 21.66 14.12
N GLN A 134 -11.06 22.44 13.97
CA GLN A 134 -12.19 22.42 14.90
C GLN A 134 -13.25 21.47 14.35
N THR A 135 -13.58 20.46 15.13
CA THR A 135 -14.61 19.47 14.76
C THR A 135 -16.04 20.02 14.91
N GLY A 136 -16.22 21.12 15.62
CA GLY A 136 -17.54 21.64 15.98
C GLY A 136 -18.30 20.82 17.03
N LEU A 137 -17.70 19.70 17.50
CA LEU A 137 -18.30 18.81 18.49
C LEU A 137 -17.93 19.21 19.93
N PRO A 138 -18.89 19.15 20.91
CA PRO A 138 -18.66 19.56 22.29
C PRO A 138 -17.90 18.50 23.11
N ASN A 139 -17.95 17.23 22.71
CA ASN A 139 -17.30 16.10 23.38
C ASN A 139 -15.80 16.00 23.06
N GLN A 140 -15.08 15.18 23.80
CA GLN A 140 -13.62 15.10 23.75
C GLN A 140 -13.07 13.67 23.57
N GLY A 141 -13.91 12.68 23.30
CA GLY A 141 -13.52 11.28 23.15
C GLY A 141 -13.32 10.52 24.45
N ALA A 142 -14.00 10.94 25.53
CA ALA A 142 -13.85 10.29 26.83
C ALA A 142 -14.29 8.82 26.80
N GLY A 143 -13.43 7.93 27.30
CA GLY A 143 -13.67 6.49 27.29
C GLY A 143 -13.33 5.79 25.96
N MET A 144 -13.18 6.51 24.85
CA MET A 144 -12.79 5.94 23.56
C MET A 144 -11.31 5.55 23.52
N LYS A 145 -10.98 4.52 22.74
CA LYS A 145 -9.64 3.96 22.63
C LYS A 145 -9.20 3.97 21.18
N ILE A 146 -8.12 4.69 20.89
CA ILE A 146 -7.53 4.81 19.53
C ILE A 146 -6.22 4.04 19.48
N GLY A 147 -6.15 2.97 18.69
CA GLY A 147 -4.94 2.21 18.43
C GLY A 147 -4.13 2.83 17.28
N ILE A 148 -2.87 3.13 17.53
CA ILE A 148 -1.91 3.60 16.52
C ILE A 148 -1.01 2.43 16.14
N ILE A 149 -1.13 1.97 14.89
CA ILE A 149 -0.31 0.88 14.34
C ILE A 149 0.75 1.51 13.42
N ASP A 150 1.98 1.63 13.94
CA ASP A 150 3.00 2.48 13.35
C ASP A 150 4.42 2.12 13.88
N ASP A 151 5.35 3.10 13.98
CA ASP A 151 6.76 2.94 14.40
C ASP A 151 7.00 3.02 15.92
N GLY A 152 5.96 3.31 16.72
CA GLY A 152 6.07 3.36 18.19
C GLY A 152 6.02 4.77 18.81
N ILE A 153 5.32 4.88 19.95
CA ILE A 153 4.99 6.14 20.60
C ILE A 153 5.90 6.41 21.80
N ASP A 154 6.45 7.62 21.91
CA ASP A 154 7.06 8.14 23.14
C ASP A 154 5.96 8.52 24.15
N GLN A 155 5.55 7.58 24.98
CA GLN A 155 4.50 7.77 25.99
C GLN A 155 4.86 8.78 27.08
N ARG A 156 6.11 9.25 27.14
CA ARG A 156 6.58 10.24 28.13
C ARG A 156 6.45 11.67 27.62
N HIS A 157 6.09 11.86 26.36
CA HIS A 157 5.90 13.20 25.83
C HIS A 157 4.81 13.95 26.62
N PRO A 158 5.00 15.23 27.00
CA PRO A 158 4.02 16.00 27.79
C PRO A 158 2.61 16.03 27.19
N TYR A 159 2.50 15.92 25.88
CA TYR A 159 1.23 15.83 25.14
C TYR A 159 0.38 14.60 25.51
N PHE A 160 1.00 13.58 26.12
CA PHE A 160 0.35 12.36 26.60
C PHE A 160 0.41 12.24 28.12
N SER A 161 0.46 13.38 28.83
CA SER A 161 0.45 13.40 30.30
C SER A 161 -0.73 12.56 30.83
N PRO A 162 -0.50 11.63 31.77
CA PRO A 162 -1.57 10.80 32.34
C PRO A 162 -2.42 11.54 33.40
N VAL A 163 -2.11 12.79 33.70
CA VAL A 163 -2.85 13.56 34.73
C VAL A 163 -4.31 13.74 34.30
N GLY A 164 -5.22 13.37 35.18
CA GLY A 164 -6.67 13.41 34.93
C GLY A 164 -7.22 12.18 34.18
N TYR A 165 -6.40 11.13 33.99
CA TYR A 165 -6.85 9.85 33.47
C TYR A 165 -6.81 8.77 34.52
N THR A 166 -7.77 7.85 34.44
CA THR A 166 -7.79 6.61 35.22
C THR A 166 -7.58 5.45 34.27
N MET A 167 -6.70 4.52 34.62
CA MET A 167 -6.49 3.30 33.82
C MET A 167 -7.81 2.51 33.69
N PRO A 168 -8.31 2.25 32.47
CA PRO A 168 -9.58 1.54 32.32
C PRO A 168 -9.46 0.07 32.77
N PRO A 169 -10.58 -0.57 33.19
CA PRO A 169 -10.57 -1.97 33.57
C PRO A 169 -10.00 -2.89 32.47
N GLY A 170 -9.17 -3.87 32.87
CA GLY A 170 -8.53 -4.82 31.93
C GLY A 170 -7.27 -4.29 31.25
N PHE A 171 -6.81 -3.09 31.58
CA PHE A 171 -5.55 -2.50 31.15
C PHE A 171 -4.60 -2.30 32.36
N PRO A 172 -3.28 -2.10 32.12
CA PRO A 172 -2.62 -1.96 30.83
C PRO A 172 -2.43 -3.31 30.13
N LYS A 173 -2.18 -3.25 28.79
CA LYS A 173 -1.85 -4.43 27.98
C LYS A 173 -0.48 -4.31 27.31
N GLY A 174 0.18 -5.45 27.09
CA GLY A 174 1.52 -5.51 26.51
C GLY A 174 2.62 -5.21 27.52
N GLN A 175 3.61 -4.39 27.17
CA GLN A 175 4.77 -4.07 27.99
C GLN A 175 4.47 -2.89 28.94
N ALA A 176 4.13 -3.18 30.19
CA ALA A 176 3.68 -2.19 31.18
C ALA A 176 4.64 -1.01 31.39
N ALA A 177 5.97 -1.21 31.24
CA ALA A 177 6.97 -0.16 31.37
C ALA A 177 6.82 0.96 30.31
N TYR A 178 6.09 0.72 29.23
CA TYR A 178 5.78 1.67 28.15
C TYR A 178 4.33 2.14 28.15
N THR A 179 3.59 1.92 29.23
CA THR A 179 2.20 2.36 29.39
C THR A 179 2.05 3.43 30.45
N THR A 180 0.99 4.21 30.34
CA THR A 180 0.52 5.20 31.31
C THR A 180 -1.00 5.14 31.38
N ALA A 181 -1.64 5.88 32.27
CA ALA A 181 -3.11 5.97 32.27
C ALA A 181 -3.69 6.63 31.00
N LYS A 182 -2.86 7.28 30.16
CA LYS A 182 -3.24 7.80 28.83
C LYS A 182 -2.90 6.82 27.71
N VAL A 183 -1.69 6.23 27.72
CA VAL A 183 -1.23 5.25 26.76
C VAL A 183 -1.40 3.87 27.39
N ILE A 184 -2.54 3.24 27.17
CA ILE A 184 -3.00 2.07 27.92
C ILE A 184 -2.55 0.72 27.35
N VAL A 185 -2.02 0.71 26.14
CA VAL A 185 -1.43 -0.48 25.48
C VAL A 185 -0.04 -0.12 24.95
N ALA A 186 0.90 -1.06 25.05
CA ALA A 186 2.21 -0.93 24.44
C ALA A 186 2.72 -2.30 23.97
N ARG A 187 2.69 -2.53 22.65
CA ARG A 187 3.09 -3.78 22.01
C ARG A 187 4.11 -3.53 20.91
N SER A 188 4.94 -4.53 20.61
CA SER A 188 5.85 -4.53 19.46
C SER A 188 5.76 -5.86 18.72
N PHE A 189 5.72 -5.80 17.39
CA PHE A 189 5.59 -6.92 16.49
C PHE A 189 6.84 -6.98 15.61
N VAL A 190 7.70 -7.98 15.83
CA VAL A 190 9.04 -8.02 15.25
C VAL A 190 9.14 -9.18 14.28
N PRO A 191 9.62 -8.98 13.04
CA PRO A 191 9.91 -10.05 12.09
C PRO A 191 10.96 -11.03 12.60
N ALA A 192 10.86 -12.28 12.14
CA ALA A 192 11.83 -13.30 12.50
C ALA A 192 13.26 -12.91 12.06
N GLY A 193 14.23 -13.08 12.95
CA GLY A 193 15.63 -12.81 12.66
C GLY A 193 16.04 -11.34 12.69
N THR A 194 15.17 -10.43 13.11
CA THR A 194 15.51 -9.01 13.32
C THR A 194 16.56 -8.85 14.41
N THR A 195 17.66 -8.17 14.11
CA THR A 195 18.77 -7.93 15.03
C THR A 195 18.80 -6.50 15.59
N TRP A 196 17.90 -5.63 15.14
CA TRP A 196 17.83 -4.26 15.62
C TRP A 196 17.49 -4.21 17.12
N ARG A 197 18.34 -3.53 17.88
CA ARG A 197 18.30 -3.51 19.36
C ARG A 197 17.00 -2.99 19.98
N HIS A 198 16.24 -2.17 19.23
CA HIS A 198 15.01 -1.58 19.70
C HIS A 198 13.76 -2.21 19.05
N ALA A 199 13.91 -3.19 18.19
CA ALA A 199 12.80 -3.80 17.46
C ALA A 199 11.72 -4.34 18.41
N SER A 200 12.10 -5.02 19.49
CA SER A 200 11.19 -5.63 20.47
C SER A 200 10.62 -4.65 21.52
N LYS A 201 11.03 -3.38 21.48
CA LYS A 201 10.53 -2.33 22.38
C LYS A 201 9.39 -1.56 21.69
N PRO A 202 8.31 -1.23 22.40
CA PRO A 202 7.19 -0.45 21.86
C PRO A 202 7.55 0.97 21.44
N PHE A 203 8.73 1.45 21.83
CA PHE A 203 9.28 2.73 21.43
C PHE A 203 10.78 2.58 21.10
N ASP A 204 11.21 3.18 20.02
CA ASP A 204 12.58 3.25 19.56
C ASP A 204 13.09 4.69 19.69
N PRO A 205 14.00 5.00 20.62
CA PRO A 205 14.47 6.37 20.81
C PRO A 205 15.38 6.89 19.68
N VAL A 206 15.74 6.02 18.71
CA VAL A 206 16.63 6.36 17.59
C VAL A 206 15.82 6.61 16.31
N GLU A 207 14.87 5.73 16.01
CA GLU A 207 14.17 5.71 14.70
C GLU A 207 12.67 6.01 14.81
N SER A 208 12.00 5.78 15.97
CA SER A 208 10.58 6.12 16.12
C SER A 208 10.39 7.63 16.22
N GLY A 209 9.56 8.17 15.36
CA GLY A 209 9.23 9.60 15.36
C GLY A 209 7.82 9.86 14.89
N HIS A 210 7.41 9.09 13.92
CA HIS A 210 6.18 9.27 13.19
C HIS A 210 4.94 8.94 14.04
N ALA A 211 4.91 7.80 14.73
CA ALA A 211 3.78 7.40 15.56
C ALA A 211 3.48 8.40 16.69
N THR A 212 4.53 9.00 17.27
CA THR A 212 4.36 10.02 18.32
C THR A 212 3.64 11.26 17.75
N HIS A 213 3.95 11.66 16.52
CA HIS A 213 3.29 12.76 15.83
C HIS A 213 1.84 12.43 15.51
N VAL A 214 1.58 11.28 14.93
CA VAL A 214 0.26 10.75 14.58
C VAL A 214 -0.65 10.63 15.81
N ALA A 215 -0.13 10.05 16.91
CA ALA A 215 -0.87 9.92 18.17
C ALA A 215 -1.25 11.28 18.77
N GLY A 216 -0.36 12.27 18.65
CA GLY A 216 -0.62 13.64 19.10
C GLY A 216 -1.79 14.30 18.38
N ILE A 217 -1.86 14.13 17.04
CA ILE A 217 -2.98 14.63 16.23
C ILE A 217 -4.29 13.97 16.64
N ALA A 218 -4.29 12.65 16.77
CA ALA A 218 -5.52 11.92 17.10
C ALA A 218 -6.03 12.22 18.50
N ALA A 219 -5.14 12.20 19.51
CA ALA A 219 -5.56 12.17 20.92
C ALA A 219 -4.63 12.92 21.90
N GLY A 220 -3.77 13.83 21.44
CA GLY A 220 -2.97 14.67 22.35
C GLY A 220 -3.83 15.48 23.31
N ASN A 221 -3.38 15.68 24.54
CA ASN A 221 -4.13 16.36 25.59
C ASN A 221 -4.46 17.83 25.24
N ALA A 222 -5.66 18.26 25.48
CA ALA A 222 -6.07 19.64 25.20
C ALA A 222 -5.30 20.66 26.06
N GLY A 223 -5.00 21.82 25.44
CA GLY A 223 -4.37 22.94 26.15
C GLY A 223 -2.90 22.72 26.47
N THR A 224 -2.25 21.71 25.83
CA THR A 224 -0.80 21.52 25.97
C THR A 224 -0.07 22.65 25.24
N THR A 225 0.94 23.23 25.86
CA THR A 225 1.77 24.28 25.25
C THR A 225 2.91 23.66 24.47
N ALA A 226 2.95 23.89 23.17
CA ALA A 226 4.05 23.48 22.31
C ALA A 226 5.23 24.47 22.40
N SER A 227 6.41 24.06 21.90
CA SER A 227 7.54 24.98 21.76
C SER A 227 7.13 26.19 20.92
N GLY A 228 7.46 27.40 21.39
CA GLY A 228 6.99 28.65 20.77
C GLY A 228 5.66 29.19 21.34
N GLY A 229 5.10 28.57 22.38
CA GLY A 229 3.94 29.09 23.14
C GLY A 229 2.57 28.76 22.51
N ALA A 230 2.52 28.00 21.42
CA ALA A 230 1.26 27.61 20.80
C ALA A 230 0.50 26.61 21.67
N SER A 231 -0.80 26.87 21.93
CA SER A 231 -1.68 25.90 22.58
C SER A 231 -2.17 24.87 21.55
N VAL A 232 -1.88 23.61 21.79
CA VAL A 232 -2.26 22.49 20.90
C VAL A 232 -3.24 21.53 21.58
N SER A 233 -3.97 20.78 20.77
CA SER A 233 -4.88 19.71 21.20
C SER A 233 -5.02 18.69 20.09
N GLY A 234 -5.01 17.42 20.43
CA GLY A 234 -5.51 16.37 19.53
C GLY A 234 -7.01 16.53 19.30
N VAL A 235 -7.52 15.83 18.29
CA VAL A 235 -8.93 15.88 17.89
C VAL A 235 -9.84 15.30 18.98
N ALA A 236 -9.44 14.14 19.54
CA ALA A 236 -10.13 13.47 20.66
C ALA A 236 -9.25 13.49 21.93
N PRO A 237 -9.07 14.65 22.57
CA PRO A 237 -8.02 14.82 23.58
C PRO A 237 -8.22 13.98 24.85
N ARG A 238 -9.41 13.49 25.11
CA ARG A 238 -9.70 12.60 26.24
C ARG A 238 -9.76 11.11 25.92
N ALA A 239 -9.53 10.74 24.65
CA ALA A 239 -9.43 9.34 24.26
C ALA A 239 -8.15 8.71 24.83
N TYR A 240 -8.18 7.42 25.09
CA TYR A 240 -7.03 6.58 25.41
C TYR A 240 -6.27 6.22 24.14
N ILE A 241 -4.99 5.93 24.28
CA ILE A 241 -4.11 5.57 23.18
C ILE A 241 -3.61 4.14 23.36
N GLY A 242 -3.69 3.33 22.29
CA GLY A 242 -3.00 2.06 22.16
C GLY A 242 -1.79 2.21 21.23
N ASN A 243 -0.61 1.81 21.68
CA ASN A 243 0.64 1.82 20.93
C ASN A 243 0.96 0.41 20.42
N TYR A 244 0.86 0.20 19.10
CA TYR A 244 1.11 -1.06 18.41
C TYR A 244 2.25 -0.85 17.39
N LYS A 245 3.49 -1.00 17.86
CA LYS A 245 4.67 -0.85 17.01
C LYS A 245 4.81 -2.06 16.09
N ALA A 246 4.44 -1.89 14.82
CA ALA A 246 4.54 -2.91 13.77
C ALA A 246 5.65 -2.62 12.76
N LEU A 247 6.11 -1.37 12.67
CA LEU A 247 7.28 -0.96 11.91
C LEU A 247 8.50 -1.06 12.84
N THR A 248 9.37 -2.02 12.58
CA THR A 248 10.41 -2.44 13.53
C THR A 248 11.77 -2.68 12.90
N VAL A 249 11.86 -2.53 11.58
CA VAL A 249 13.08 -2.79 10.80
C VAL A 249 13.59 -1.47 10.25
N PRO A 250 14.81 -1.03 10.60
CA PRO A 250 15.39 0.19 10.04
C PRO A 250 15.42 0.15 8.51
N THR A 251 15.01 1.25 7.88
CA THR A 251 15.00 1.39 6.43
C THR A 251 16.42 1.29 5.84
N ALA A 252 16.52 0.95 4.58
CA ALA A 252 17.81 0.91 3.88
C ALA A 252 18.47 2.30 3.75
N SER A 253 17.65 3.36 3.79
CA SER A 253 18.11 4.76 3.79
C SER A 253 18.71 5.19 5.13
N GLY A 254 18.49 4.42 6.21
CA GLY A 254 18.93 4.74 7.56
C GLY A 254 18.05 5.79 8.26
N VAL A 255 16.85 6.04 7.76
CA VAL A 255 15.87 6.95 8.37
C VAL A 255 14.52 6.25 8.46
N GLY A 256 14.01 6.12 9.68
CA GLY A 256 12.70 5.50 9.95
C GLY A 256 12.70 3.98 9.93
N LEU A 257 11.54 3.40 10.11
CA LEU A 257 11.31 1.97 10.23
C LEU A 257 10.31 1.47 9.19
N ASP A 258 10.59 0.28 8.64
CA ASP A 258 9.68 -0.50 7.79
C ASP A 258 9.02 -1.63 8.60
N GLY A 259 7.91 -2.17 8.10
CA GLY A 259 7.21 -3.33 8.65
C GLY A 259 6.71 -4.27 7.55
N ASN A 260 6.38 -5.50 7.92
CA ASN A 260 5.84 -6.47 6.98
C ASN A 260 4.37 -6.78 7.26
N ALA A 261 3.67 -7.25 6.25
CA ALA A 261 2.26 -7.64 6.35
C ALA A 261 1.97 -8.58 7.54
N ALA A 262 2.85 -9.55 7.82
CA ALA A 262 2.68 -10.49 8.92
C ALA A 262 2.56 -9.79 10.29
N GLU A 263 3.47 -8.87 10.58
CA GLU A 263 3.50 -8.11 11.82
C GLU A 263 2.37 -7.09 11.92
N ILE A 264 2.04 -6.43 10.80
CA ILE A 264 0.93 -5.46 10.73
C ILE A 264 -0.41 -6.16 10.97
N VAL A 265 -0.64 -7.32 10.35
CA VAL A 265 -1.83 -8.14 10.61
C VAL A 265 -1.89 -8.58 12.07
N ALA A 266 -0.75 -8.97 12.68
CA ALA A 266 -0.70 -9.31 14.10
C ALA A 266 -1.01 -8.11 15.01
N ALA A 267 -0.61 -6.91 14.60
CA ALA A 267 -0.94 -5.68 15.32
C ALA A 267 -2.44 -5.34 15.21
N ILE A 268 -3.05 -5.50 14.03
CA ILE A 268 -4.50 -5.32 13.82
C ILE A 268 -5.28 -6.36 14.66
N GLU A 269 -4.90 -7.64 14.60
CA GLU A 269 -5.49 -8.71 15.42
C GLU A 269 -5.44 -8.37 16.91
N ALA A 270 -4.29 -7.90 17.40
CA ALA A 270 -4.10 -7.53 18.79
C ALA A 270 -4.94 -6.28 19.15
N ALA A 271 -5.03 -5.28 18.29
CA ALA A 271 -5.81 -4.07 18.54
C ALA A 271 -7.31 -4.38 18.66
N VAL A 272 -7.84 -5.24 17.79
CA VAL A 272 -9.22 -5.73 17.88
C VAL A 272 -9.43 -6.55 19.16
N ALA A 273 -8.51 -7.47 19.49
CA ALA A 273 -8.58 -8.29 20.69
C ALA A 273 -8.43 -7.48 21.99
N ASP A 274 -7.68 -6.40 21.98
CA ASP A 274 -7.51 -5.49 23.11
C ASP A 274 -8.72 -4.55 23.29
N GLY A 275 -9.64 -4.51 22.32
CA GLY A 275 -10.87 -3.73 22.38
C GLY A 275 -10.65 -2.25 22.07
N MET A 276 -9.80 -1.95 21.07
CA MET A 276 -9.74 -0.59 20.51
C MET A 276 -11.04 -0.28 19.75
N ASP A 277 -11.48 0.98 19.79
CA ASP A 277 -12.70 1.42 19.10
C ASP A 277 -12.36 1.92 17.69
N VAL A 278 -11.17 2.52 17.53
CA VAL A 278 -10.62 3.03 16.27
C VAL A 278 -9.18 2.57 16.13
N ILE A 279 -8.73 2.25 14.93
CA ILE A 279 -7.32 2.00 14.61
C ILE A 279 -6.88 2.92 13.48
N ASN A 280 -5.68 3.50 13.60
CA ASN A 280 -5.05 4.35 12.60
C ASN A 280 -3.82 3.69 12.03
N LEU A 281 -3.71 3.65 10.70
CA LEU A 281 -2.55 3.18 9.96
C LEU A 281 -2.10 4.26 8.97
N SER A 282 -0.98 4.89 9.26
CA SER A 282 -0.36 5.93 8.42
C SER A 282 0.83 5.38 7.64
N ILE A 283 0.59 4.28 6.91
CA ILE A 283 1.58 3.49 6.16
C ILE A 283 1.07 3.16 4.76
N GLY A 284 1.97 2.83 3.84
CA GLY A 284 1.58 2.49 2.48
C GLY A 284 2.58 1.62 1.72
N GLU A 285 2.04 0.88 0.73
CA GLU A 285 2.74 0.18 -0.34
C GLU A 285 1.88 0.20 -1.61
N PRO A 286 2.43 -0.11 -2.80
CA PRO A 286 1.62 -0.28 -4.01
C PRO A 286 0.55 -1.36 -3.85
N GLU A 287 -0.65 -1.13 -4.41
CA GLU A 287 -1.74 -2.12 -4.37
C GLU A 287 -1.32 -3.43 -5.05
N VAL A 288 -1.54 -4.54 -4.38
CA VAL A 288 -1.46 -5.90 -4.93
C VAL A 288 -2.87 -6.43 -5.18
N GLU A 289 -3.00 -7.64 -5.73
CA GLU A 289 -4.31 -8.26 -5.96
C GLU A 289 -5.20 -8.18 -4.70
N PRO A 290 -6.34 -7.47 -4.74
CA PRO A 290 -7.11 -7.13 -3.54
C PRO A 290 -7.56 -8.33 -2.70
N SER A 291 -7.87 -9.47 -3.34
CA SER A 291 -8.24 -10.70 -2.66
C SER A 291 -7.08 -11.39 -1.93
N ARG A 292 -5.86 -10.91 -2.12
CA ARG A 292 -4.61 -11.42 -1.55
C ARG A 292 -3.82 -10.38 -0.76
N ASP A 293 -4.37 -9.17 -0.62
CA ASP A 293 -3.81 -8.11 0.23
C ASP A 293 -4.18 -8.38 1.70
N LEU A 294 -3.27 -8.98 2.43
CA LEU A 294 -3.52 -9.46 3.79
C LEU A 294 -3.85 -8.33 4.77
N VAL A 295 -3.25 -7.15 4.59
CA VAL A 295 -3.49 -6.00 5.49
C VAL A 295 -4.84 -5.37 5.19
N ALA A 296 -5.18 -5.17 3.92
CA ALA A 296 -6.49 -4.67 3.53
C ALA A 296 -7.62 -5.63 3.98
N LEU A 297 -7.44 -6.95 3.80
CA LEU A 297 -8.38 -7.95 4.29
C LEU A 297 -8.52 -7.96 5.81
N ALA A 298 -7.42 -7.76 6.56
CA ALA A 298 -7.45 -7.67 8.01
C ALA A 298 -8.19 -6.41 8.49
N LEU A 299 -8.04 -5.27 7.80
CA LEU A 299 -8.80 -4.04 8.10
C LEU A 299 -10.29 -4.20 7.80
N ASP A 300 -10.63 -4.84 6.68
CA ASP A 300 -12.02 -5.14 6.35
C ASP A 300 -12.67 -6.03 7.43
N ALA A 301 -11.93 -6.98 7.96
CA ALA A 301 -12.37 -7.82 9.07
C ALA A 301 -12.44 -7.05 10.40
N ALA A 302 -11.50 -6.15 10.69
CA ALA A 302 -11.56 -5.27 11.86
C ALA A 302 -12.83 -4.40 11.84
N ALA A 303 -13.18 -3.85 10.67
CA ALA A 303 -14.42 -3.12 10.48
C ALA A 303 -15.66 -4.00 10.71
N GLN A 304 -15.64 -5.27 10.27
CA GLN A 304 -16.72 -6.23 10.58
C GLN A 304 -16.81 -6.57 12.07
N ALA A 305 -15.70 -6.49 12.80
CA ALA A 305 -15.66 -6.66 14.25
C ALA A 305 -16.12 -5.41 15.03
N GLY A 306 -16.43 -4.31 14.35
CA GLY A 306 -16.90 -3.05 14.94
C GLY A 306 -15.77 -2.06 15.29
N VAL A 307 -14.52 -2.35 14.91
CA VAL A 307 -13.39 -1.42 15.08
C VAL A 307 -13.25 -0.57 13.82
N VAL A 308 -13.23 0.76 13.94
CA VAL A 308 -13.11 1.67 12.79
C VAL A 308 -11.68 1.76 12.30
N PRO A 309 -11.34 1.23 11.11
CA PRO A 309 -10.02 1.40 10.54
C PRO A 309 -9.94 2.70 9.75
N VAL A 310 -8.95 3.54 10.05
CA VAL A 310 -8.65 4.79 9.35
C VAL A 310 -7.25 4.69 8.78
N VAL A 311 -7.10 4.99 7.48
CA VAL A 311 -5.85 4.79 6.76
C VAL A 311 -5.50 5.99 5.89
N ALA A 312 -4.20 6.23 5.71
CA ALA A 312 -3.68 7.24 4.80
C ALA A 312 -3.90 6.83 3.33
N ALA A 313 -4.15 7.79 2.44
CA ALA A 313 -4.33 7.53 1.01
C ALA A 313 -3.00 7.25 0.28
N GLY A 314 -1.89 7.77 0.77
CA GLY A 314 -0.58 7.78 0.11
C GLY A 314 -0.18 9.19 -0.35
N ASN A 315 1.10 9.37 -0.69
CA ASN A 315 1.68 10.69 -0.99
C ASN A 315 2.31 10.80 -2.40
N ASP A 316 1.95 9.91 -3.31
CA ASP A 316 2.69 9.70 -4.55
C ASP A 316 1.98 10.29 -5.79
N PHE A 317 1.05 11.26 -5.60
CA PHE A 317 0.32 11.84 -6.73
C PHE A 317 1.22 12.63 -7.67
N ASP A 318 2.16 13.41 -7.14
CA ASP A 318 3.08 14.23 -7.96
C ASP A 318 3.93 13.37 -8.90
N GLU A 319 4.23 12.12 -8.49
CA GLU A 319 5.03 11.18 -9.28
C GLU A 319 4.17 10.32 -10.22
N PHE A 320 3.00 9.86 -9.76
CA PHE A 320 2.23 8.81 -10.43
C PHE A 320 0.84 9.23 -10.88
N GLY A 321 0.36 10.38 -10.44
CA GLY A 321 -0.94 10.90 -10.81
C GLY A 321 -2.10 10.07 -10.29
N ARG A 322 -3.12 9.88 -11.13
CA ARG A 322 -4.30 9.08 -10.79
C ARG A 322 -3.94 7.60 -10.67
N GLY A 323 -4.56 6.89 -9.74
CA GLY A 323 -4.23 5.50 -9.42
C GLY A 323 -2.99 5.35 -8.55
N SER A 324 -2.56 6.43 -7.88
CA SER A 324 -1.45 6.42 -6.92
C SER A 324 -1.85 5.97 -5.51
N LEU A 325 -3.13 5.65 -5.28
CA LEU A 325 -3.60 5.17 -3.99
C LEU A 325 -2.84 3.92 -3.55
N SER A 326 -2.25 3.98 -2.36
CA SER A 326 -1.48 2.89 -1.79
C SER A 326 -2.34 1.95 -0.94
N SER A 327 -1.98 0.66 -0.88
CA SER A 327 -2.46 -0.25 0.15
C SER A 327 -1.85 0.17 1.51
N PRO A 328 -2.60 0.09 2.65
CA PRO A 328 -3.92 -0.49 2.78
C PRO A 328 -5.07 0.50 2.58
N GLY A 329 -4.82 1.71 2.05
CA GLY A 329 -5.85 2.68 1.67
C GLY A 329 -6.84 2.15 0.61
N THR A 330 -6.51 1.05 -0.04
CA THR A 330 -7.34 0.30 -0.99
C THR A 330 -8.39 -0.60 -0.32
N SER A 331 -8.35 -0.79 1.01
CA SER A 331 -9.35 -1.57 1.77
C SER A 331 -10.77 -1.08 1.48
N GLU A 332 -11.70 -2.00 1.34
CA GLU A 332 -13.09 -1.68 1.03
C GLU A 332 -13.80 -0.96 2.16
N ARG A 333 -13.53 -1.39 3.41
CA ARG A 333 -14.25 -0.93 4.61
C ARG A 333 -13.51 0.10 5.43
N ALA A 334 -12.20 0.24 5.27
CA ALA A 334 -11.44 1.30 5.93
C ALA A 334 -11.83 2.69 5.39
N ILE A 335 -11.69 3.70 6.26
CA ILE A 335 -11.84 5.10 5.88
C ILE A 335 -10.49 5.60 5.38
N THR A 336 -10.39 5.84 4.08
CA THR A 336 -9.16 6.29 3.41
C THR A 336 -9.16 7.80 3.29
N VAL A 337 -8.09 8.45 3.78
CA VAL A 337 -8.05 9.90 4.00
C VAL A 337 -7.02 10.58 3.11
N ALA A 338 -7.49 11.53 2.29
CA ALA A 338 -6.64 12.44 1.52
C ALA A 338 -6.18 13.65 2.37
N ALA A 339 -5.07 14.27 1.98
CA ALA A 339 -4.50 15.43 2.65
C ALA A 339 -4.93 16.74 2.00
N VAL A 340 -5.34 17.71 2.82
CA VAL A 340 -5.63 19.09 2.41
C VAL A 340 -4.85 20.08 3.28
N THR A 341 -4.78 21.33 2.83
CA THR A 341 -4.34 22.45 3.68
C THR A 341 -5.33 22.66 4.84
N ASN A 342 -4.85 23.25 5.94
CA ASN A 342 -5.76 23.73 6.95
C ASN A 342 -6.78 24.70 6.32
N PRO A 343 -8.07 24.67 6.75
CA PRO A 343 -9.05 25.64 6.29
C PRO A 343 -8.58 27.07 6.52
N ASP A 344 -8.73 27.91 5.51
CA ASP A 344 -8.48 29.35 5.61
C ASP A 344 -9.61 30.07 6.38
N ALA A 345 -9.52 31.40 6.46
CA ALA A 345 -10.54 32.22 7.12
C ALA A 345 -11.94 32.11 6.50
N THR A 346 -12.06 31.63 5.26
CA THR A 346 -13.33 31.39 4.55
C THR A 346 -13.84 29.96 4.75
N GLY A 347 -13.09 29.11 5.44
CA GLY A 347 -13.37 27.67 5.58
C GLY A 347 -12.97 26.86 4.37
N SER A 348 -12.26 27.44 3.39
CA SER A 348 -11.80 26.74 2.19
C SER A 348 -10.51 25.99 2.44
N SER A 349 -10.38 24.81 1.83
CA SER A 349 -9.15 23.99 1.86
C SER A 349 -8.77 23.56 0.45
N SER A 350 -7.47 23.57 0.18
CA SER A 350 -6.90 23.07 -1.08
C SER A 350 -6.32 21.68 -0.88
N LEU A 351 -6.52 20.83 -1.85
CA LEU A 351 -5.93 19.49 -1.84
C LEU A 351 -4.41 19.58 -1.94
N ALA A 352 -3.70 18.82 -1.14
CA ALA A 352 -2.24 18.75 -1.21
C ALA A 352 -1.81 18.12 -2.54
N SER A 353 -0.76 18.69 -3.17
CA SER A 353 -0.27 18.25 -4.48
C SER A 353 0.12 16.77 -4.44
N PHE A 354 0.80 16.36 -3.38
CA PHE A 354 1.27 14.99 -3.18
C PHE A 354 0.16 13.98 -2.87
N SER A 355 -1.03 14.44 -2.39
CA SER A 355 -2.07 13.51 -1.91
C SER A 355 -2.53 12.55 -2.99
N ALA A 356 -2.36 11.26 -2.75
CA ALA A 356 -2.65 10.20 -3.71
C ALA A 356 -4.11 10.22 -4.20
N ALA A 357 -4.29 9.79 -5.43
CA ALA A 357 -5.56 9.85 -6.14
C ALA A 357 -6.06 8.47 -6.56
N GLY A 358 -7.37 8.29 -6.47
CA GLY A 358 -8.08 7.16 -7.06
C GLY A 358 -8.38 7.30 -8.56
N PRO A 359 -9.10 6.30 -9.07
CA PRO A 359 -9.56 5.10 -8.38
C PRO A 359 -8.38 4.24 -7.93
N THR A 360 -8.66 3.23 -7.08
CA THR A 360 -7.62 2.25 -6.72
C THR A 360 -7.13 1.53 -7.98
N PRO A 361 -5.81 1.26 -8.10
CA PRO A 361 -5.22 0.81 -9.38
C PRO A 361 -5.75 -0.53 -9.90
N LEU A 362 -6.02 -1.48 -9.02
CA LEU A 362 -6.47 -2.83 -9.39
C LEU A 362 -7.94 -3.05 -9.09
N SER A 363 -8.38 -2.73 -7.88
CA SER A 363 -9.76 -2.94 -7.42
C SER A 363 -10.76 -1.96 -8.03
N LEU A 364 -10.29 -0.87 -8.64
CA LEU A 364 -11.10 0.20 -9.28
C LEU A 364 -12.16 0.78 -8.33
N ARG A 365 -11.89 0.81 -7.02
CA ARG A 365 -12.77 1.43 -6.04
C ARG A 365 -12.64 2.94 -6.08
N LEU A 366 -13.73 3.63 -5.83
CA LEU A 366 -13.68 5.08 -5.64
C LEU A 366 -13.14 5.39 -4.26
N LYS A 367 -11.91 5.81 -4.22
CA LYS A 367 -11.12 6.26 -3.07
C LYS A 367 -10.35 7.53 -3.47
N PRO A 368 -9.89 8.37 -2.53
CA PRO A 368 -10.09 8.29 -1.08
C PRO A 368 -11.56 8.46 -0.70
N ASP A 369 -11.93 8.16 0.56
CA ASP A 369 -13.30 8.34 1.06
C ASP A 369 -13.62 9.80 1.33
N LEU A 370 -12.65 10.54 1.89
CA LEU A 370 -12.79 11.93 2.30
C LEU A 370 -11.40 12.57 2.50
N SER A 371 -11.38 13.85 2.87
CA SER A 371 -10.16 14.63 3.09
C SER A 371 -10.12 15.20 4.52
N ALA A 372 -8.89 15.40 5.03
CA ALA A 372 -8.65 16.08 6.30
C ALA A 372 -7.34 16.90 6.25
N PRO A 373 -7.09 17.83 7.18
CA PRO A 373 -5.85 18.58 7.23
C PRO A 373 -4.62 17.67 7.29
N GLY A 374 -3.68 17.86 6.38
CA GLY A 374 -2.47 17.04 6.26
C GLY A 374 -1.25 17.83 5.79
N VAL A 375 -1.33 19.15 5.73
CA VAL A 375 -0.22 20.02 5.30
C VAL A 375 0.24 20.89 6.46
N SER A 376 1.54 20.85 6.78
CA SER A 376 2.18 21.63 7.84
C SER A 376 1.46 21.49 9.20
N ILE A 377 1.27 20.25 9.64
CA ILE A 377 0.59 19.93 10.89
C ILE A 377 1.61 19.88 12.03
N LEU A 378 1.41 20.71 13.05
CA LEU A 378 2.24 20.73 14.26
C LEU A 378 1.78 19.64 15.23
N SER A 379 2.69 18.74 15.62
CA SER A 379 2.42 17.74 16.66
C SER A 379 3.71 17.30 17.37
N SER A 380 3.55 16.42 18.35
CA SER A 380 4.61 15.89 19.19
C SER A 380 5.56 14.97 18.42
N VAL A 381 6.86 15.07 18.73
CA VAL A 381 7.88 14.09 18.34
C VAL A 381 8.74 13.70 19.55
N PRO A 382 9.43 12.55 19.55
CA PRO A 382 10.15 12.06 20.70
C PRO A 382 11.07 13.09 21.36
N GLY A 383 11.25 12.96 22.70
CA GLY A 383 12.11 13.83 23.48
C GLY A 383 11.48 15.18 23.83
N SER A 384 10.15 15.23 23.96
CA SER A 384 9.38 16.46 24.26
C SER A 384 9.53 17.57 23.22
N ARG A 385 9.85 17.21 21.98
CA ARG A 385 9.98 18.14 20.85
C ARG A 385 8.67 18.22 20.07
N TRP A 386 8.58 19.24 19.22
CA TRP A 386 7.45 19.52 18.35
C TRP A 386 7.93 19.79 16.95
N GLU A 387 7.26 19.20 15.97
CA GLU A 387 7.65 19.36 14.56
C GLU A 387 6.40 19.54 13.68
N PHE A 388 6.59 20.25 12.56
CA PHE A 388 5.62 20.30 11.48
C PHE A 388 5.88 19.17 10.50
N MET A 389 4.86 18.39 10.20
CA MET A 389 4.93 17.36 9.17
C MET A 389 3.80 17.53 8.16
N SER A 390 4.02 17.07 6.93
CA SER A 390 3.00 16.99 5.86
C SER A 390 2.87 15.57 5.36
N GLY A 391 1.64 15.16 5.05
CA GLY A 391 1.35 13.82 4.54
C GLY A 391 -0.11 13.44 4.77
N THR A 392 -0.58 12.48 4.02
CA THR A 392 -1.84 11.79 4.32
C THR A 392 -1.77 11.06 5.68
N SER A 393 -0.55 10.76 6.15
CA SER A 393 -0.27 10.30 7.52
C SER A 393 -0.70 11.26 8.62
N MET A 394 -0.75 12.57 8.34
CA MET A 394 -1.24 13.59 9.28
C MET A 394 -2.75 13.80 9.12
N ALA A 395 -3.29 13.55 7.92
CA ALA A 395 -4.72 13.63 7.66
C ALA A 395 -5.50 12.47 8.32
N ALA A 396 -5.01 11.25 8.22
CA ALA A 396 -5.66 10.06 8.79
C ALA A 396 -5.95 10.18 10.31
N PRO A 397 -5.01 10.58 11.18
CA PRO A 397 -5.28 10.70 12.61
C PRO A 397 -6.30 11.78 12.97
N HIS A 398 -6.50 12.82 12.16
CA HIS A 398 -7.61 13.76 12.34
C HIS A 398 -8.96 13.02 12.25
N ILE A 399 -9.10 12.14 11.26
CA ILE A 399 -10.31 11.33 11.08
C ILE A 399 -10.43 10.24 12.15
N ALA A 400 -9.31 9.64 12.59
CA ALA A 400 -9.35 8.68 13.70
C ALA A 400 -9.88 9.33 15.00
N GLY A 401 -9.44 10.56 15.28
CA GLY A 401 -9.98 11.35 16.38
C GLY A 401 -11.46 11.71 16.19
N ALA A 402 -11.85 12.18 14.99
CA ALA A 402 -13.24 12.51 14.67
C ALA A 402 -14.16 11.28 14.78
N ALA A 403 -13.68 10.11 14.32
CA ALA A 403 -14.40 8.84 14.48
C ALA A 403 -14.63 8.50 15.95
N ALA A 404 -13.63 8.68 16.81
CA ALA A 404 -13.77 8.48 18.25
C ALA A 404 -14.80 9.45 18.88
N LEU A 405 -14.82 10.72 18.47
CA LEU A 405 -15.82 11.68 18.92
C LEU A 405 -17.25 11.27 18.51
N LEU A 406 -17.42 10.85 17.26
CA LEU A 406 -18.73 10.42 16.73
C LEU A 406 -19.20 9.13 17.40
N LEU A 407 -18.31 8.15 17.63
CA LEU A 407 -18.67 6.91 18.36
C LEU A 407 -19.05 7.17 19.83
N GLU A 408 -18.41 8.14 20.52
CA GLU A 408 -18.82 8.55 21.87
C GLU A 408 -20.27 9.07 21.87
N ARG A 409 -20.69 9.77 20.80
CA ARG A 409 -22.04 10.33 20.66
C ARG A 409 -23.06 9.33 20.13
N HIS A 410 -22.61 8.41 19.26
CA HIS A 410 -23.43 7.42 18.58
C HIS A 410 -22.92 5.99 18.81
N PRO A 411 -23.00 5.46 20.03
CA PRO A 411 -22.39 4.16 20.39
C PRO A 411 -23.03 2.97 19.68
N THR A 412 -24.15 3.16 18.99
CA THR A 412 -24.87 2.12 18.22
C THR A 412 -24.53 2.15 16.72
N TRP A 413 -23.80 3.15 16.25
CA TRP A 413 -23.42 3.21 14.84
C TRP A 413 -22.45 2.11 14.48
N SER A 414 -22.72 1.47 13.36
CA SER A 414 -21.75 0.59 12.72
C SER A 414 -20.64 1.40 12.05
N VAL A 415 -19.53 0.73 11.72
CA VAL A 415 -18.44 1.33 10.93
C VAL A 415 -18.96 1.88 9.58
N ALA A 416 -19.95 1.20 8.98
CA ALA A 416 -20.56 1.62 7.73
C ALA A 416 -21.38 2.91 7.90
N ASP A 417 -22.15 3.03 8.99
CA ASP A 417 -22.95 4.24 9.29
C ASP A 417 -22.04 5.44 9.52
N LEU A 418 -20.99 5.28 10.33
CA LEU A 418 -20.01 6.32 10.61
C LEU A 418 -19.30 6.77 9.31
N ARG A 419 -18.87 5.83 8.47
CA ARG A 419 -18.25 6.13 7.18
C ARG A 419 -19.23 6.87 6.26
N ALA A 420 -20.48 6.44 6.19
CA ALA A 420 -21.52 7.09 5.37
C ALA A 420 -21.83 8.51 5.87
N ALA A 421 -21.91 8.70 7.18
CA ALA A 421 -22.11 10.02 7.79
C ALA A 421 -20.98 10.98 7.42
N LEU A 422 -19.72 10.57 7.56
CA LEU A 422 -18.55 11.39 7.24
C LEU A 422 -18.47 11.74 5.74
N ILE A 423 -18.65 10.75 4.85
CA ILE A 423 -18.58 10.95 3.39
C ILE A 423 -19.72 11.87 2.92
N GLY A 424 -20.97 11.59 3.34
CA GLY A 424 -22.14 12.30 2.86
C GLY A 424 -22.28 13.74 3.33
N SER A 425 -21.57 14.10 4.41
CA SER A 425 -21.64 15.44 5.02
C SER A 425 -20.44 16.35 4.72
N GLY A 426 -19.41 15.84 4.03
CA GLY A 426 -18.21 16.60 3.74
C GLY A 426 -18.43 17.88 2.96
N SER A 427 -17.56 18.86 3.14
CA SER A 427 -17.54 20.13 2.40
C SER A 427 -16.60 20.07 1.21
N SER A 428 -16.83 20.95 0.21
CA SER A 428 -16.03 20.94 -1.02
C SER A 428 -14.57 21.29 -0.77
N VAL A 429 -13.68 20.58 -1.43
CA VAL A 429 -12.23 20.82 -1.45
C VAL A 429 -11.86 21.36 -2.83
N GLN A 430 -10.83 22.19 -2.92
CA GLN A 430 -10.42 22.81 -4.18
C GLN A 430 -9.09 22.21 -4.69
N VAL A 431 -8.95 22.20 -6.01
CA VAL A 431 -7.69 21.98 -6.75
C VAL A 431 -7.64 23.07 -7.81
N ASP A 432 -6.60 23.89 -7.81
CA ASP A 432 -6.41 24.99 -8.77
C ASP A 432 -7.65 25.90 -8.91
N GLY A 433 -8.32 26.19 -7.81
CA GLY A 433 -9.52 27.02 -7.75
C GLY A 433 -10.82 26.38 -8.25
N GLN A 434 -10.77 25.07 -8.59
CA GLN A 434 -11.95 24.29 -8.98
C GLN A 434 -12.29 23.27 -7.91
N ILE A 435 -13.55 22.80 -7.88
CA ILE A 435 -13.96 21.72 -6.97
C ILE A 435 -13.20 20.45 -7.36
N ALA A 436 -12.55 19.83 -6.39
CA ALA A 436 -11.82 18.59 -6.57
C ALA A 436 -12.78 17.43 -6.92
N ALA A 437 -12.39 16.61 -7.92
CA ALA A 437 -13.11 15.40 -8.26
C ALA A 437 -13.12 14.40 -7.07
N PRO A 438 -14.18 13.59 -6.92
CA PRO A 438 -14.22 12.54 -5.88
C PRO A 438 -13.05 11.58 -5.89
N THR A 439 -12.43 11.32 -7.03
CA THR A 439 -11.20 10.52 -7.15
C THR A 439 -9.98 11.17 -6.48
N ARG A 440 -10.03 12.45 -6.14
CA ARG A 440 -8.98 13.20 -5.45
C ARG A 440 -9.35 13.49 -3.99
N GLY A 441 -10.55 14.00 -3.75
CA GLY A 441 -10.98 14.50 -2.45
C GLY A 441 -12.05 13.66 -1.74
N GLY A 442 -12.52 12.58 -2.35
CA GLY A 442 -13.61 11.77 -1.80
C GLY A 442 -14.91 12.57 -1.66
N GLY A 443 -15.59 12.43 -0.53
CA GLY A 443 -16.75 13.25 -0.14
C GLY A 443 -16.41 14.72 0.16
N GLY A 444 -15.12 15.07 0.17
CA GLY A 444 -14.59 16.39 0.48
C GLY A 444 -13.96 16.49 1.87
N LEU A 445 -13.71 17.70 2.38
CA LEU A 445 -13.21 17.94 3.73
C LEU A 445 -14.23 17.44 4.73
N ALA A 446 -13.81 16.57 5.63
CA ALA A 446 -14.66 16.04 6.70
C ALA A 446 -15.23 17.17 7.57
N ASP A 447 -16.53 17.08 7.85
CA ASP A 447 -17.26 17.97 8.74
C ASP A 447 -17.93 17.14 9.86
N PRO A 448 -17.22 16.90 10.98
CA PRO A 448 -17.75 16.06 12.04
C PRO A 448 -19.04 16.60 12.68
N ALA A 449 -19.25 17.93 12.71
CA ALA A 449 -20.49 18.51 13.23
C ALA A 449 -21.70 18.18 12.33
N ARG A 450 -21.51 18.22 11.00
CA ARG A 450 -22.57 17.79 10.08
C ARG A 450 -22.72 16.27 10.04
N ALA A 451 -21.64 15.53 10.25
CA ALA A 451 -21.66 14.07 10.37
C ALA A 451 -22.36 13.58 11.64
N ASP A 452 -22.36 14.38 12.72
CA ASP A 452 -23.12 14.11 13.94
C ASP A 452 -24.65 14.13 13.72
N VAL A 453 -25.12 14.89 12.72
CA VAL A 453 -26.52 14.92 12.28
C VAL A 453 -26.57 14.63 10.78
N PRO A 454 -26.33 13.37 10.36
CA PRO A 454 -26.11 13.04 8.97
C PRO A 454 -27.39 13.17 8.12
N LEU A 455 -28.57 13.13 8.74
CA LEU A 455 -29.90 13.09 8.15
C LEU A 455 -30.12 11.85 7.29
N VAL A 456 -29.23 11.59 6.32
CA VAL A 456 -29.31 10.45 5.39
C VAL A 456 -28.00 9.69 5.40
N LEU A 457 -28.06 8.37 5.56
CA LEU A 457 -26.94 7.44 5.42
C LEU A 457 -27.13 6.62 4.14
N ALA A 458 -26.13 6.69 3.25
CA ALA A 458 -26.13 5.98 1.97
C ALA A 458 -25.31 4.68 2.03
N SER A 459 -25.83 3.61 1.46
CA SER A 459 -25.14 2.33 1.35
C SER A 459 -25.25 1.76 -0.08
N PRO A 460 -24.15 1.71 -0.85
CA PRO A 460 -22.79 2.17 -0.52
C PRO A 460 -22.69 3.70 -0.36
N ALA A 461 -21.74 4.16 0.46
CA ALA A 461 -21.52 5.58 0.73
C ALA A 461 -20.84 6.34 -0.43
N SER A 462 -20.19 5.61 -1.33
CA SER A 462 -19.61 6.07 -2.59
C SER A 462 -19.81 5.01 -3.66
N VAL A 463 -19.93 5.42 -4.94
CA VAL A 463 -20.28 4.52 -6.05
C VAL A 463 -19.19 4.51 -7.12
N SER A 464 -18.61 3.33 -7.35
CA SER A 464 -17.68 3.08 -8.44
C SER A 464 -18.30 2.11 -9.44
N PHE A 465 -18.50 2.56 -10.69
CA PHE A 465 -18.90 1.68 -11.79
C PHE A 465 -17.69 1.02 -12.49
N GLY A 466 -16.46 1.43 -12.13
CA GLY A 466 -15.25 0.93 -12.75
C GLY A 466 -15.08 1.38 -14.21
N LEU A 467 -14.49 0.49 -15.02
CA LEU A 467 -14.30 0.69 -16.45
C LEU A 467 -15.55 0.23 -17.19
N VAL A 468 -16.19 1.13 -17.93
CA VAL A 468 -17.47 0.90 -18.63
C VAL A 468 -17.23 0.95 -20.14
N ARG A 469 -17.72 -0.07 -20.86
CA ARG A 469 -17.69 -0.11 -22.32
C ARG A 469 -19.00 0.44 -22.89
N PRO A 470 -18.98 1.08 -24.08
CA PRO A 470 -20.19 1.53 -24.74
C PRO A 470 -21.24 0.42 -24.89
N GLY A 471 -22.49 0.72 -24.59
CA GLY A 471 -23.60 -0.23 -24.66
C GLY A 471 -23.66 -1.27 -23.53
N ILE A 472 -22.69 -1.30 -22.63
CA ILE A 472 -22.62 -2.23 -21.48
C ILE A 472 -22.54 -1.42 -20.19
N ALA A 473 -23.65 -1.31 -19.47
CA ALA A 473 -23.68 -0.60 -18.20
C ALA A 473 -24.56 -1.36 -17.20
N THR A 474 -24.09 -1.48 -15.97
CA THR A 474 -24.83 -2.11 -14.88
C THR A 474 -25.23 -1.05 -13.87
N ALA A 475 -26.52 -1.01 -13.54
CA ALA A 475 -27.05 -0.13 -12.51
C ALA A 475 -26.53 -0.55 -11.12
N ILE A 476 -26.26 0.44 -10.28
CA ILE A 476 -25.92 0.23 -8.86
C ILE A 476 -27.04 0.81 -8.01
N ARG A 477 -27.53 0.00 -7.10
CA ARG A 477 -28.55 0.35 -6.13
C ARG A 477 -27.91 0.93 -4.86
N VAL A 478 -28.34 2.12 -4.44
CA VAL A 478 -27.91 2.77 -3.21
C VAL A 478 -29.10 2.84 -2.25
N ALA A 479 -29.01 2.12 -1.15
CA ALA A 479 -29.98 2.20 -0.08
C ALA A 479 -29.77 3.48 0.74
N LEU A 480 -30.83 4.17 1.07
CA LEU A 480 -30.84 5.36 1.92
C LEU A 480 -31.62 5.05 3.18
N THR A 481 -31.00 5.30 4.34
CA THR A 481 -31.64 5.17 5.64
C THR A 481 -31.71 6.52 6.35
N ASP A 482 -32.68 6.69 7.25
CA ASP A 482 -32.77 7.87 8.09
C ASP A 482 -31.65 7.84 9.15
N GLY A 483 -30.72 8.78 9.06
CA GLY A 483 -29.64 8.97 10.00
C GLY A 483 -29.98 9.90 11.19
N GLY A 484 -31.26 10.24 11.33
CA GLY A 484 -31.78 11.14 12.36
C GLY A 484 -32.37 12.42 11.75
N GLY A 485 -33.70 12.45 11.60
CA GLY A 485 -34.44 13.58 11.03
C GLY A 485 -34.40 13.69 9.50
N GLY A 486 -33.88 12.67 8.82
CA GLY A 486 -33.78 12.64 7.35
C GLY A 486 -34.99 12.06 6.62
N ALA A 487 -35.96 11.50 7.33
CA ALA A 487 -37.12 10.89 6.75
C ALA A 487 -37.93 11.89 5.90
N GLY A 488 -38.45 11.42 4.76
CA GLY A 488 -39.26 12.20 3.85
C GLY A 488 -38.68 12.31 2.45
N VAL A 489 -39.26 13.17 1.61
CA VAL A 489 -38.91 13.33 0.20
C VAL A 489 -37.71 14.24 0.04
N TRP A 490 -36.75 13.81 -0.77
CA TRP A 490 -35.55 14.56 -1.14
C TRP A 490 -35.49 14.69 -2.67
N ASP A 491 -35.12 15.89 -3.14
CA ASP A 491 -34.78 16.13 -4.55
C ASP A 491 -33.41 15.50 -4.82
N VAL A 492 -33.26 14.87 -5.97
CA VAL A 492 -32.02 14.18 -6.39
C VAL A 492 -31.54 14.72 -7.72
N ALA A 493 -30.28 15.07 -7.80
CA ALA A 493 -29.65 15.53 -9.03
C ALA A 493 -28.20 15.02 -9.15
N VAL A 494 -27.74 14.85 -10.39
CA VAL A 494 -26.32 14.59 -10.68
C VAL A 494 -25.58 15.92 -10.81
N GLU A 495 -24.50 16.07 -10.08
CA GLU A 495 -23.55 17.21 -10.15
C GLU A 495 -22.20 16.69 -10.68
N PRO A 496 -21.96 16.68 -11.99
CA PRO A 496 -20.72 16.22 -12.55
C PRO A 496 -19.61 17.24 -12.29
N ILE A 497 -18.43 16.75 -11.87
CA ILE A 497 -17.18 17.53 -11.77
C ILE A 497 -16.31 17.31 -13.01
N ALA A 498 -16.34 16.07 -13.55
CA ALA A 498 -15.82 15.78 -14.88
C ALA A 498 -16.89 15.06 -15.69
N ALA A 499 -16.99 15.40 -16.96
CA ALA A 499 -18.00 14.86 -17.88
C ALA A 499 -17.33 14.29 -19.13
N VAL A 500 -17.98 13.30 -19.73
CA VAL A 500 -17.57 12.65 -20.98
C VAL A 500 -18.71 12.74 -21.98
N ALA A 501 -18.42 13.16 -23.20
CA ALA A 501 -19.38 13.22 -24.28
C ALA A 501 -19.95 11.81 -24.55
N GLY A 502 -21.26 11.68 -24.60
CA GLY A 502 -21.96 10.40 -24.80
C GLY A 502 -22.07 9.53 -23.54
N ALA A 503 -21.65 10.01 -22.37
CA ALA A 503 -21.86 9.31 -21.09
C ALA A 503 -22.66 10.16 -20.10
N SER A 504 -23.60 9.55 -19.39
CA SER A 504 -24.42 10.20 -18.36
C SER A 504 -24.81 9.21 -17.27
N LEU A 505 -25.22 9.73 -16.11
CA LEU A 505 -25.82 8.96 -15.03
C LEU A 505 -27.32 9.30 -14.94
N VAL A 506 -28.16 8.30 -15.09
CA VAL A 506 -29.62 8.43 -15.03
C VAL A 506 -30.12 7.95 -13.67
N LEU A 507 -31.01 8.74 -13.06
CA LEU A 507 -31.64 8.45 -11.78
C LEU A 507 -33.02 9.13 -11.68
N ALA A 508 -33.85 8.71 -10.71
CA ALA A 508 -35.10 9.39 -10.40
C ALA A 508 -34.82 10.79 -9.80
N PRO A 509 -35.62 11.83 -10.13
CA PRO A 509 -35.41 13.18 -9.67
C PRO A 509 -35.73 13.38 -8.17
N THR A 510 -36.40 12.43 -7.55
CA THR A 510 -36.76 12.45 -6.11
C THR A 510 -36.63 11.06 -5.51
N VAL A 511 -36.43 11.01 -4.21
CA VAL A 511 -36.44 9.78 -3.40
C VAL A 511 -37.10 10.03 -2.07
N THR A 512 -37.86 9.06 -1.56
CA THR A 512 -38.31 9.07 -0.17
C THR A 512 -37.33 8.33 0.71
N VAL A 513 -36.84 8.93 1.80
CA VAL A 513 -35.98 8.32 2.81
C VAL A 513 -36.86 7.86 3.97
N PRO A 514 -36.70 6.59 4.45
CA PRO A 514 -35.90 5.48 3.91
C PRO A 514 -36.32 5.02 2.51
N GLY A 515 -35.37 4.64 1.68
CA GLY A 515 -35.65 4.21 0.31
C GLY A 515 -34.40 3.79 -0.48
N VAL A 516 -34.53 3.79 -1.80
CA VAL A 516 -33.46 3.33 -2.70
C VAL A 516 -33.38 4.26 -3.90
N ILE A 517 -32.15 4.54 -4.34
CA ILE A 517 -31.85 5.17 -5.63
C ILE A 517 -31.16 4.14 -6.51
N ASP A 518 -31.69 3.90 -7.70
CA ASP A 518 -31.04 3.15 -8.76
C ASP A 518 -30.23 4.12 -9.64
N LEU A 519 -28.91 3.97 -9.64
CA LEU A 519 -27.97 4.75 -10.42
C LEU A 519 -27.63 3.99 -11.69
N SER A 520 -28.08 4.47 -12.85
CA SER A 520 -27.92 3.78 -14.13
C SER A 520 -27.03 4.57 -15.08
N PRO A 521 -25.77 4.15 -15.31
CA PRO A 521 -24.94 4.80 -16.31
C PRO A 521 -25.47 4.50 -17.73
N THR A 522 -25.47 5.52 -18.58
CA THR A 522 -25.72 5.40 -20.01
C THR A 522 -24.49 5.81 -20.79
N VAL A 523 -23.98 4.93 -21.66
CA VAL A 523 -22.82 5.18 -22.49
C VAL A 523 -23.18 4.83 -23.92
N THR A 524 -23.24 5.86 -24.78
CA THR A 524 -23.57 5.68 -26.21
C THR A 524 -22.42 5.00 -26.97
N VAL A 525 -22.72 4.43 -28.13
CA VAL A 525 -21.73 3.71 -28.93
C VAL A 525 -20.59 4.61 -29.44
N ASP A 526 -20.83 5.89 -29.54
CA ASP A 526 -19.87 6.93 -29.96
C ASP A 526 -19.27 7.73 -28.78
N ALA A 527 -19.59 7.36 -27.54
CA ALA A 527 -19.06 8.05 -26.36
C ALA A 527 -17.53 8.13 -26.40
N ALA A 528 -17.00 9.28 -26.03
CA ALA A 528 -15.55 9.46 -25.89
C ALA A 528 -14.98 8.65 -24.73
N GLU A 529 -13.71 8.27 -24.79
CA GLU A 529 -13.00 7.72 -23.63
C GLU A 529 -12.74 8.83 -22.60
N GLY A 530 -12.91 8.50 -21.32
CA GLY A 530 -12.67 9.48 -20.25
C GLY A 530 -13.46 9.20 -18.99
N ASP A 531 -13.29 10.06 -17.99
CA ASP A 531 -13.92 9.93 -16.68
C ASP A 531 -15.21 10.75 -16.59
N LEU A 532 -16.30 10.10 -16.18
CA LEU A 532 -17.51 10.74 -15.67
C LEU A 532 -17.49 10.58 -14.14
N THR A 533 -17.34 11.67 -13.40
CA THR A 533 -17.28 11.67 -11.94
C THR A 533 -17.87 12.93 -11.34
N GLY A 534 -18.39 12.82 -10.13
CA GLY A 534 -19.04 13.93 -9.43
C GLY A 534 -19.83 13.42 -8.23
N PHE A 535 -20.94 14.09 -7.96
CA PHE A 535 -21.80 13.78 -6.82
C PHE A 535 -23.25 13.56 -7.27
N VAL A 536 -23.89 12.58 -6.65
CA VAL A 536 -25.36 12.55 -6.57
C VAL A 536 -25.74 13.39 -5.37
N ARG A 537 -26.37 14.54 -5.63
CA ARG A 537 -26.81 15.48 -4.62
C ARG A 537 -28.25 15.15 -4.19
N LEU A 538 -28.44 15.05 -2.89
CA LEU A 538 -29.71 14.95 -2.19
C LEU A 538 -29.99 16.31 -1.54
N LYS A 539 -31.18 16.93 -1.82
CA LYS A 539 -31.53 18.23 -1.28
C LYS A 539 -32.95 18.22 -0.70
N ARG A 540 -33.09 18.79 0.48
CA ARG A 540 -34.39 19.04 1.13
C ARG A 540 -34.34 20.39 1.87
N GLY A 541 -34.97 21.42 1.28
CA GLY A 541 -34.85 22.79 1.78
C GLY A 541 -33.40 23.29 1.76
N ALA A 542 -32.84 23.62 2.92
CA ALA A 542 -31.44 24.02 3.09
C ALA A 542 -30.47 22.83 3.25
N ASP A 543 -31.01 21.66 3.57
CA ASP A 543 -30.20 20.45 3.80
C ASP A 543 -29.70 19.90 2.48
N VAL A 544 -28.38 19.62 2.44
CA VAL A 544 -27.71 18.98 1.28
C VAL A 544 -26.85 17.83 1.76
N ARG A 545 -26.98 16.66 1.09
CA ARG A 545 -26.10 15.51 1.26
C ARG A 545 -25.58 15.06 -0.11
N ARG A 546 -24.44 14.39 -0.15
CA ARG A 546 -23.78 14.02 -1.41
C ARG A 546 -23.30 12.58 -1.37
N ILE A 547 -23.42 11.90 -2.51
CA ILE A 547 -22.89 10.55 -2.73
C ILE A 547 -21.88 10.66 -3.86
N PRO A 548 -20.57 10.48 -3.60
CA PRO A 548 -19.54 10.50 -4.65
C PRO A 548 -19.76 9.36 -5.65
N PHE A 549 -19.55 9.61 -6.94
CA PHE A 549 -19.56 8.56 -7.96
C PHE A 549 -18.43 8.74 -8.97
N TRP A 550 -18.08 7.61 -9.62
CA TRP A 550 -17.08 7.55 -10.67
C TRP A 550 -17.33 6.39 -11.64
N LEU A 551 -17.09 6.66 -12.91
CA LEU A 551 -16.91 5.66 -13.97
C LEU A 551 -15.88 6.17 -14.98
N ARG A 552 -15.27 5.26 -15.72
CA ARG A 552 -14.49 5.60 -16.90
C ARG A 552 -14.98 4.84 -18.12
N VAL A 553 -15.26 5.58 -19.20
CA VAL A 553 -15.54 5.00 -20.52
C VAL A 553 -14.22 4.54 -21.13
N VAL A 554 -14.16 3.26 -21.55
CA VAL A 554 -12.99 2.64 -22.19
C VAL A 554 -13.36 1.88 -23.45
N ARG A 555 -12.40 1.81 -24.40
CA ARG A 555 -12.50 1.08 -25.68
C ARG A 555 -11.26 0.23 -25.90
N PRO A 556 -11.15 -0.94 -25.23
CA PRO A 556 -9.95 -1.74 -25.30
C PRO A 556 -9.63 -2.22 -26.72
N GLY A 557 -8.46 -1.86 -27.22
CA GLY A 557 -7.91 -2.31 -28.49
C GLY A 557 -7.50 -3.79 -28.49
N LEU A 558 -7.13 -4.31 -27.30
CA LEU A 558 -6.78 -5.73 -27.15
C LEU A 558 -7.98 -6.69 -27.16
N ALA A 559 -9.21 -6.18 -27.04
CA ALA A 559 -10.42 -7.02 -26.89
C ALA A 559 -10.60 -8.04 -28.03
N THR A 560 -10.17 -7.71 -29.24
CA THR A 560 -10.29 -8.56 -30.44
C THR A 560 -8.96 -9.09 -30.95
N ALA A 561 -7.86 -8.81 -30.25
CA ALA A 561 -6.52 -9.19 -30.69
C ALA A 561 -6.25 -10.69 -30.52
N THR A 562 -5.52 -11.26 -31.48
CA THR A 562 -5.09 -12.67 -31.41
C THR A 562 -3.79 -12.79 -30.62
N ALA A 563 -3.77 -13.64 -29.62
CA ALA A 563 -2.62 -13.91 -28.78
C ALA A 563 -1.97 -15.27 -29.07
N VAL A 564 -0.65 -15.35 -28.83
CA VAL A 564 0.11 -16.60 -28.84
C VAL A 564 0.19 -17.15 -27.42
N GLU A 565 -0.20 -18.40 -27.20
CA GLU A 565 -0.21 -19.01 -25.87
C GLU A 565 1.21 -19.26 -25.32
N LEU A 566 1.47 -18.77 -24.12
CA LEU A 566 2.65 -19.09 -23.28
C LEU A 566 2.25 -20.18 -22.27
N ARG A 567 2.58 -21.42 -22.55
CA ARG A 567 2.14 -22.57 -21.73
C ARG A 567 3.16 -22.99 -20.67
N THR A 568 4.43 -22.87 -20.96
CA THR A 568 5.50 -23.36 -20.08
C THR A 568 6.57 -22.31 -19.87
N PRO A 569 7.11 -22.15 -18.64
CA PRO A 569 8.28 -21.32 -18.42
C PRO A 569 9.45 -21.68 -19.33
N GLY A 570 10.20 -20.69 -19.82
CA GLY A 570 11.33 -20.91 -20.70
C GLY A 570 11.71 -19.70 -21.55
N MET A 571 12.49 -19.98 -22.59
CA MET A 571 12.95 -18.98 -23.56
C MET A 571 12.05 -18.98 -24.78
N TYR A 572 11.66 -17.77 -25.19
CA TYR A 572 10.83 -17.52 -26.35
C TYR A 572 11.44 -16.47 -27.25
N VAL A 573 10.95 -16.39 -28.48
CA VAL A 573 11.31 -15.36 -29.45
C VAL A 573 10.04 -14.69 -29.98
N GLY A 574 10.19 -13.43 -30.37
CA GLY A 574 9.11 -12.66 -30.97
C GLY A 574 9.66 -11.66 -31.98
N ASP A 575 8.74 -11.06 -32.73
CA ASP A 575 9.02 -10.00 -33.70
C ASP A 575 7.82 -9.09 -33.83
N THR A 576 8.01 -7.78 -33.56
CA THR A 576 6.94 -6.80 -33.70
C THR A 576 6.77 -6.28 -35.11
N ARG A 577 7.74 -6.54 -36.03
CA ARG A 577 7.64 -6.09 -37.43
C ARG A 577 6.44 -6.69 -38.14
N GLY A 578 5.70 -5.85 -38.88
CA GLY A 578 4.50 -6.28 -39.60
C GLY A 578 3.30 -6.61 -38.72
N LYS A 579 3.35 -6.33 -37.43
CA LYS A 579 2.20 -6.46 -36.52
C LYS A 579 1.40 -5.17 -36.48
N PRO A 580 0.10 -5.21 -36.09
CA PRO A 580 -0.71 -4.03 -35.90
C PRO A 580 -0.27 -3.22 -34.67
N SER A 581 -0.63 -1.92 -34.66
CA SER A 581 -0.69 -1.15 -33.42
C SER A 581 -2.08 -1.34 -32.80
N LEU A 582 -2.13 -1.87 -31.58
CA LEU A 582 -3.37 -2.32 -30.93
C LEU A 582 -3.85 -1.34 -29.85
N ALA A 583 -2.92 -0.87 -29.02
CA ALA A 583 -3.22 -0.02 -27.88
C ALA A 583 -2.29 1.19 -27.85
N SER A 584 -2.88 2.37 -27.68
CA SER A 584 -2.09 3.61 -27.57
C SER A 584 -1.58 3.88 -26.16
N ARG A 585 -2.11 3.19 -25.15
CA ARG A 585 -1.76 3.35 -23.72
C ARG A 585 -2.03 2.06 -22.97
N TYR A 586 -1.27 1.83 -21.90
CA TYR A 586 -1.35 0.61 -21.08
C TYR A 586 -1.57 0.87 -19.60
N ARG A 587 -1.75 2.10 -19.21
CA ARG A 587 -1.98 2.45 -17.82
C ARG A 587 -3.29 3.18 -17.64
N TYR A 588 -4.08 2.69 -16.72
CA TYR A 588 -5.21 3.42 -16.20
C TYR A 588 -5.01 3.63 -14.68
N PRO A 589 -5.39 4.80 -14.20
CA PRO A 589 -5.74 6.01 -14.94
C PRO A 589 -4.51 6.66 -15.58
N ASP A 590 -4.74 7.53 -16.55
CA ASP A 590 -3.66 8.25 -17.25
C ASP A 590 -2.82 9.09 -16.28
N VAL A 591 -1.51 9.03 -16.45
CA VAL A 591 -0.58 9.89 -15.70
C VAL A 591 -0.67 11.31 -16.27
N PRO A 592 -0.59 12.36 -15.43
CA PRO A 592 -0.49 13.73 -15.91
C PRO A 592 0.68 13.93 -16.90
N PRO A 593 0.56 14.83 -17.87
CA PRO A 593 1.67 15.17 -18.75
C PRO A 593 2.87 15.62 -17.91
N GLY A 594 4.03 14.96 -18.12
CA GLY A 594 5.25 15.24 -17.37
C GLY A 594 5.77 14.09 -16.48
N GLY A 595 4.91 13.19 -16.01
CA GLY A 595 5.35 11.91 -15.46
C GLY A 595 5.73 10.98 -16.61
N GLY A 596 6.97 10.53 -16.72
CA GLY A 596 7.56 9.80 -17.85
C GLY A 596 6.87 8.52 -18.36
N VAL A 597 5.61 8.27 -17.98
CA VAL A 597 4.84 7.07 -18.29
C VAL A 597 3.69 7.31 -19.30
N SER A 598 3.45 8.55 -19.72
CA SER A 598 2.27 8.93 -20.54
C SER A 598 2.51 9.05 -22.04
N ALA A 599 3.57 8.44 -22.57
CA ALA A 599 3.80 8.44 -24.02
C ALA A 599 2.66 7.71 -24.76
N VAL A 600 2.11 8.36 -25.76
CA VAL A 600 1.19 7.72 -26.70
C VAL A 600 2.01 6.74 -27.56
N LEU A 601 1.66 5.47 -27.50
CA LEU A 601 2.30 4.40 -28.24
C LEU A 601 1.70 4.31 -29.64
N GLN A 602 2.52 4.23 -30.66
CA GLN A 602 2.09 4.22 -32.06
C GLN A 602 2.71 3.07 -32.86
N GLY A 603 3.54 2.29 -32.22
CA GLY A 603 4.25 1.21 -32.86
C GLY A 603 3.49 -0.12 -32.85
N PRO A 604 4.00 -1.10 -33.59
CA PRO A 604 3.39 -2.42 -33.65
C PRO A 604 3.64 -3.24 -32.40
N GLU A 605 2.69 -4.11 -32.08
CA GLU A 605 2.66 -4.93 -30.88
C GLU A 605 2.52 -6.41 -31.21
N GLN A 606 3.19 -7.25 -30.42
CA GLN A 606 2.99 -8.69 -30.43
C GLN A 606 2.41 -9.15 -29.10
N LEU A 607 1.31 -9.90 -29.17
CA LEU A 607 0.53 -10.34 -28.02
C LEU A 607 0.78 -11.81 -27.71
N PHE A 608 1.08 -12.09 -26.46
CA PHE A 608 1.10 -13.45 -25.90
C PHE A 608 0.07 -13.54 -24.78
N ARG A 609 -0.40 -14.76 -24.46
CA ARG A 609 -1.38 -15.02 -23.40
C ARG A 609 -0.86 -16.04 -22.41
N VAL A 610 -1.01 -15.75 -21.13
CA VAL A 610 -0.74 -16.66 -20.03
C VAL A 610 -2.06 -17.00 -19.37
N THR A 611 -2.37 -18.29 -19.23
CA THR A 611 -3.57 -18.74 -18.50
C THR A 611 -3.11 -19.48 -17.24
N LEU A 612 -3.42 -18.90 -16.07
CA LEU A 612 -3.18 -19.49 -14.76
C LEU A 612 -4.41 -20.26 -14.31
N THR A 613 -4.28 -21.56 -14.09
CA THR A 613 -5.36 -22.42 -13.57
C THR A 613 -5.54 -22.26 -12.06
N ASN A 614 -4.48 -21.83 -11.36
CA ASN A 614 -4.46 -21.58 -9.94
C ASN A 614 -3.75 -20.24 -9.66
N PRO A 615 -4.04 -19.60 -8.51
CA PRO A 615 -3.27 -18.44 -8.08
C PRO A 615 -1.78 -18.79 -7.96
N ALA A 616 -0.92 -17.91 -8.46
CA ALA A 616 0.54 -18.04 -8.42
C ALA A 616 1.17 -17.03 -7.43
N ALA A 617 2.41 -17.25 -7.03
CA ALA A 617 3.17 -16.25 -6.29
C ALA A 617 3.49 -15.04 -7.20
N ASN A 618 3.90 -15.33 -8.43
CA ASN A 618 4.24 -14.36 -9.45
C ASN A 618 4.28 -15.03 -10.82
N PHE A 619 4.27 -14.22 -11.89
CA PHE A 619 4.79 -14.57 -13.20
C PHE A 619 5.36 -13.33 -13.86
N GLY A 620 6.21 -13.51 -14.86
CA GLY A 620 6.76 -12.38 -15.58
C GLY A 620 7.54 -12.77 -16.82
N VAL A 621 7.98 -11.74 -17.52
CA VAL A 621 8.83 -11.83 -18.70
C VAL A 621 9.99 -10.85 -18.59
N VAL A 622 11.15 -11.23 -19.14
CA VAL A 622 12.30 -10.34 -19.30
C VAL A 622 12.86 -10.46 -20.72
N ILE A 623 13.05 -9.32 -21.38
CA ILE A 623 13.73 -9.28 -22.68
C ILE A 623 15.22 -9.43 -22.44
N VAL A 624 15.79 -10.52 -22.94
CA VAL A 624 17.23 -10.85 -22.80
C VAL A 624 18.06 -10.48 -24.04
N ARG A 625 17.42 -10.28 -25.18
CA ARG A 625 18.08 -9.87 -26.43
C ARG A 625 17.10 -9.15 -27.35
N ARG A 626 17.58 -8.13 -28.06
CA ARG A 626 16.88 -7.42 -29.13
C ARG A 626 17.76 -7.31 -30.36
N SER A 627 17.16 -7.27 -31.55
CA SER A 627 17.86 -6.90 -32.78
C SER A 627 18.36 -5.45 -32.68
N LYS A 628 19.42 -5.14 -33.47
CA LYS A 628 20.02 -3.80 -33.48
C LYS A 628 18.97 -2.76 -33.87
N GLY A 629 18.83 -1.73 -33.05
CA GLY A 629 17.87 -0.63 -33.27
C GLY A 629 16.45 -0.91 -32.79
N ALA A 630 16.11 -2.15 -32.45
CA ALA A 630 14.78 -2.47 -31.92
C ALA A 630 14.56 -1.85 -30.53
N ARG A 631 13.39 -1.26 -30.34
CA ARG A 631 12.86 -0.77 -29.06
C ARG A 631 11.57 -1.54 -28.79
N VAL A 632 11.68 -2.63 -28.07
CA VAL A 632 10.55 -3.48 -27.68
C VAL A 632 10.49 -3.53 -26.18
N GLU A 633 9.31 -3.34 -25.63
CA GLU A 633 9.07 -3.25 -24.19
C GLU A 633 7.90 -4.17 -23.78
N PRO A 634 8.03 -4.93 -22.68
CA PRO A 634 6.97 -5.81 -22.23
C PRO A 634 5.94 -5.07 -21.36
N ARG A 635 4.68 -5.52 -21.40
CA ARG A 635 3.59 -5.06 -20.53
C ARG A 635 2.71 -6.24 -20.18
N VAL A 636 2.09 -6.20 -19.00
CA VAL A 636 1.20 -7.28 -18.53
C VAL A 636 -0.13 -6.69 -18.12
N VAL A 637 -1.21 -7.18 -18.73
CA VAL A 637 -2.58 -6.71 -18.48
C VAL A 637 -3.52 -7.89 -18.31
N SER A 638 -4.70 -7.67 -17.78
CA SER A 638 -5.79 -8.65 -17.85
C SER A 638 -6.13 -8.93 -19.32
N ALA A 639 -6.48 -10.18 -19.64
CA ALA A 639 -6.70 -10.57 -21.02
C ALA A 639 -7.74 -9.71 -21.73
N GLY A 640 -7.35 -9.14 -22.87
CA GLY A 640 -8.23 -8.36 -23.76
C GLY A 640 -8.52 -6.93 -23.25
N ASP A 641 -7.72 -6.39 -22.30
CA ASP A 641 -7.97 -5.03 -21.79
C ASP A 641 -6.69 -4.35 -21.31
N GLU A 642 -6.13 -3.49 -22.14
CA GLU A 642 -4.93 -2.70 -21.85
C GLU A 642 -5.12 -1.71 -20.69
N ASN A 643 -6.37 -1.42 -20.32
CA ASN A 643 -6.68 -0.55 -19.19
C ASN A 643 -6.63 -1.27 -17.83
N ARG A 644 -6.44 -2.58 -17.83
CA ARG A 644 -6.41 -3.40 -16.61
C ARG A 644 -5.02 -3.97 -16.39
N LEU A 645 -4.12 -3.14 -15.89
CA LEU A 645 -2.79 -3.55 -15.46
C LEU A 645 -2.88 -4.55 -14.30
N THR A 646 -1.88 -5.40 -14.17
CA THR A 646 -1.78 -6.43 -13.12
C THR A 646 -1.02 -5.94 -11.88
N GLY A 647 -0.98 -4.64 -11.65
CA GLY A 647 -0.27 -4.00 -10.57
C GLY A 647 0.98 -3.25 -11.03
N TYR A 648 1.76 -2.76 -10.08
CA TYR A 648 2.94 -1.95 -10.37
C TYR A 648 4.02 -2.68 -11.17
N ALA A 649 4.09 -4.00 -11.10
CA ALA A 649 5.02 -4.82 -11.88
C ALA A 649 4.61 -5.00 -13.35
N ALA A 650 3.43 -4.53 -13.75
CA ALA A 650 2.89 -4.74 -15.10
C ALA A 650 3.62 -3.97 -16.19
N LEU A 651 4.26 -2.85 -15.85
CA LEU A 651 5.00 -2.01 -16.78
C LEU A 651 6.51 -2.32 -16.76
N PRO A 652 7.23 -2.10 -17.86
CA PRO A 652 8.69 -2.20 -17.86
C PRO A 652 9.30 -1.25 -16.85
N ILE A 653 10.43 -1.61 -16.26
CA ILE A 653 11.02 -0.88 -15.14
C ILE A 653 11.30 0.60 -15.45
N ASN A 654 11.69 0.91 -16.68
CA ASN A 654 11.95 2.27 -17.12
C ASN A 654 10.67 3.13 -17.23
N LEU A 655 9.50 2.50 -17.18
CA LEU A 655 8.19 3.13 -17.24
C LEU A 655 7.38 2.88 -15.95
N ASN A 656 7.85 1.98 -15.09
CA ASN A 656 7.22 1.69 -13.81
C ASN A 656 7.70 2.69 -12.77
N PRO A 657 6.84 3.61 -12.32
CA PRO A 657 7.27 4.70 -11.45
C PRO A 657 7.79 4.20 -10.09
N TYR A 658 7.27 3.10 -9.57
CA TYR A 658 7.73 2.52 -8.30
C TYR A 658 9.12 1.88 -8.37
N LEU A 659 9.64 1.65 -9.58
CA LEU A 659 10.92 1.02 -9.83
C LEU A 659 11.89 1.92 -10.61
N ALA A 660 11.50 3.14 -10.97
CA ALA A 660 12.31 4.06 -11.78
C ALA A 660 13.66 4.41 -11.13
N GLU A 661 13.74 4.40 -9.82
CA GLU A 661 14.97 4.68 -9.06
C GLU A 661 16.04 3.56 -9.18
N PHE A 662 15.68 2.38 -9.68
CA PHE A 662 16.64 1.26 -9.81
C PHE A 662 17.55 1.34 -11.04
N GLY A 663 17.56 2.42 -11.77
CA GLY A 663 18.55 2.73 -12.82
C GLY A 663 18.35 2.01 -14.14
N ASP A 664 19.38 1.39 -14.70
CA ASP A 664 19.41 0.86 -16.06
C ASP A 664 18.17 0.07 -16.48
N PRO A 665 17.62 0.33 -17.69
CA PRO A 665 16.39 -0.27 -18.16
C PRO A 665 16.56 -1.77 -18.46
N VAL A 666 16.35 -2.59 -17.46
CA VAL A 666 16.09 -4.01 -17.68
C VAL A 666 14.61 -4.16 -18.00
N LEU A 667 14.32 -4.65 -19.19
CA LEU A 667 12.97 -4.72 -19.72
C LEU A 667 12.24 -5.94 -19.16
N VAL A 668 11.66 -5.77 -17.99
CA VAL A 668 10.91 -6.78 -17.24
C VAL A 668 9.49 -6.25 -16.98
N ALA A 669 8.50 -7.10 -17.13
CA ALA A 669 7.15 -6.86 -16.69
C ALA A 669 6.54 -8.16 -16.14
N GLY A 670 5.57 -8.04 -15.24
CA GLY A 670 4.97 -9.23 -14.63
C GLY A 670 3.72 -8.92 -13.79
N ALA A 671 3.36 -9.90 -12.96
CA ALA A 671 2.31 -9.78 -11.96
C ALA A 671 2.78 -10.40 -10.65
N VAL A 672 2.52 -9.71 -9.56
CA VAL A 672 2.77 -10.15 -8.19
C VAL A 672 1.47 -10.65 -7.60
N ARG A 673 1.49 -11.87 -7.04
CA ARG A 673 0.32 -12.55 -6.45
C ARG A 673 -0.91 -12.63 -7.38
N PRO A 674 -0.76 -12.94 -8.68
CA PRO A 674 -1.90 -13.05 -9.57
C PRO A 674 -2.88 -14.13 -9.10
N ILE A 675 -4.17 -13.94 -9.38
CA ILE A 675 -5.20 -14.96 -9.22
C ILE A 675 -5.25 -15.89 -10.44
N ALA A 676 -6.03 -16.97 -10.36
CA ALA A 676 -6.36 -17.77 -11.53
C ALA A 676 -7.09 -16.91 -12.55
N GLY A 677 -6.73 -17.06 -13.84
CA GLY A 677 -7.28 -16.25 -14.92
C GLY A 677 -6.34 -16.14 -16.12
N SER A 678 -6.77 -15.42 -17.14
CA SER A 678 -5.98 -15.15 -18.33
C SER A 678 -5.39 -13.74 -18.30
N TYR A 679 -4.15 -13.63 -18.71
CA TYR A 679 -3.38 -12.39 -18.75
C TYR A 679 -2.72 -12.24 -20.11
N ASP A 680 -2.70 -11.04 -20.63
CA ASP A 680 -2.00 -10.71 -21.87
C ASP A 680 -0.63 -10.10 -21.56
N VAL A 681 0.39 -10.68 -22.16
CA VAL A 681 1.76 -10.16 -22.19
C VAL A 681 1.98 -9.51 -23.53
N VAL A 682 2.07 -8.21 -23.54
CA VAL A 682 2.20 -7.41 -24.76
C VAL A 682 3.64 -6.96 -24.91
N PHE A 683 4.23 -7.23 -26.06
CA PHE A 683 5.53 -6.68 -26.44
C PHE A 683 5.27 -5.53 -27.42
N ASP A 684 5.43 -4.32 -26.93
CA ASP A 684 5.15 -3.09 -27.62
C ASP A 684 6.43 -2.47 -28.19
N SER A 685 6.34 -1.95 -29.41
CA SER A 685 7.36 -1.07 -29.98
C SER A 685 6.83 0.37 -29.90
N PRO A 686 7.30 1.24 -28.97
CA PRO A 686 6.72 2.56 -28.73
C PRO A 686 6.53 3.43 -29.98
N THR A 687 7.33 3.17 -31.01
CA THR A 687 7.24 3.82 -32.35
C THR A 687 7.37 2.79 -33.46
N PRO A 688 6.83 3.05 -34.66
CA PRO A 688 6.99 2.15 -35.82
C PRO A 688 8.44 1.84 -36.16
N GLY A 689 9.32 2.81 -36.00
CA GLY A 689 10.77 2.64 -36.26
C GLY A 689 11.51 1.81 -35.20
N GLY A 690 10.87 1.54 -34.08
CA GLY A 690 11.38 0.68 -33.02
C GLY A 690 11.06 -0.80 -33.19
N ALA A 691 10.31 -1.18 -34.23
CA ALA A 691 9.92 -2.57 -34.48
C ALA A 691 11.14 -3.49 -34.74
N GLY A 692 11.10 -4.70 -34.17
CA GLY A 692 12.19 -5.64 -34.33
C GLY A 692 12.00 -6.97 -33.66
N SER A 693 12.94 -7.89 -33.90
CA SER A 693 12.96 -9.19 -33.26
C SER A 693 13.58 -9.11 -31.86
N TYR A 694 13.11 -9.96 -31.00
CA TYR A 694 13.56 -10.05 -29.61
C TYR A 694 13.49 -11.49 -29.09
N ALA A 695 14.24 -11.76 -28.03
CA ALA A 695 14.14 -12.99 -27.25
C ALA A 695 13.86 -12.63 -25.79
N PHE A 696 12.98 -13.39 -25.16
CA PHE A 696 12.59 -13.16 -23.78
C PHE A 696 12.52 -14.47 -23.00
N ARG A 697 12.71 -14.36 -21.69
CA ARG A 697 12.46 -15.42 -20.74
C ARG A 697 11.07 -15.22 -20.12
N PHE A 698 10.32 -16.30 -19.95
CA PHE A 698 9.06 -16.35 -19.24
C PHE A 698 9.19 -17.26 -18.03
N TRP A 699 8.61 -16.87 -16.87
CA TRP A 699 8.56 -17.67 -15.64
C TRP A 699 7.19 -17.60 -14.99
N ILE A 700 6.90 -18.60 -14.13
CA ILE A 700 5.76 -18.67 -13.22
C ILE A 700 6.29 -19.21 -11.88
N ASP A 701 5.77 -18.68 -10.74
CA ASP A 701 6.11 -19.12 -9.38
C ASP A 701 7.61 -19.11 -9.06
N ASP A 702 8.32 -18.10 -9.49
CA ASP A 702 9.72 -17.93 -9.12
C ASP A 702 9.84 -17.39 -7.69
N THR A 703 10.08 -18.30 -6.75
CA THR A 703 10.22 -18.04 -5.31
C THR A 703 11.54 -18.55 -4.76
N ARG A 704 12.52 -18.85 -5.63
CA ARG A 704 13.80 -19.45 -5.24
C ARG A 704 14.95 -18.52 -5.57
N PRO A 705 15.80 -18.21 -4.59
CA PRO A 705 16.97 -17.38 -4.85
C PRO A 705 17.96 -18.09 -5.79
N PRO A 706 18.77 -17.32 -6.53
CA PRO A 706 19.88 -17.85 -7.31
C PRO A 706 20.81 -18.74 -6.49
N THR A 707 21.46 -19.65 -7.16
CA THR A 707 22.58 -20.42 -6.58
C THR A 707 23.89 -19.70 -6.83
N ALA A 708 24.76 -19.64 -5.83
CA ALA A 708 26.12 -19.12 -5.98
C ALA A 708 27.12 -20.05 -5.32
N ARG A 709 28.13 -20.47 -6.07
CA ARG A 709 29.17 -21.42 -5.60
C ARG A 709 30.58 -20.94 -5.99
N LEU A 710 31.40 -20.69 -4.99
CA LEU A 710 32.82 -20.43 -5.21
C LEU A 710 33.51 -21.69 -5.76
N THR A 711 34.20 -21.54 -6.89
CA THR A 711 34.86 -22.70 -7.54
C THR A 711 36.20 -23.07 -6.90
N GLN A 712 36.90 -22.04 -6.40
CA GLN A 712 38.21 -22.22 -5.73
C GLN A 712 38.32 -21.20 -4.57
N ALA A 713 38.61 -21.67 -3.38
CA ALA A 713 38.83 -20.82 -2.20
C ALA A 713 40.29 -20.33 -2.08
N ARG A 714 41.22 -20.85 -2.93
CA ARG A 714 42.64 -20.51 -2.90
C ARG A 714 43.12 -20.19 -4.30
N VAL A 715 43.62 -18.97 -4.51
CA VAL A 715 44.10 -18.50 -5.80
C VAL A 715 45.43 -17.76 -5.65
N ARG A 716 46.23 -17.72 -6.73
CA ARG A 716 47.42 -16.89 -6.80
C ARG A 716 47.04 -15.41 -6.90
N ARG A 717 47.87 -14.52 -6.35
CA ARG A 717 47.67 -13.07 -6.50
C ARG A 717 47.53 -12.69 -7.98
N GLY A 718 46.57 -11.87 -8.32
CA GLY A 718 46.25 -11.47 -9.70
C GLY A 718 45.38 -12.48 -10.47
N THR A 719 45.19 -13.71 -9.96
CA THR A 719 44.22 -14.67 -10.56
C THR A 719 42.83 -14.37 -10.04
N PRO A 720 41.82 -14.13 -10.90
CA PRO A 720 40.47 -13.80 -10.42
C PRO A 720 39.83 -14.97 -9.67
N LEU A 721 39.06 -14.64 -8.64
CA LEU A 721 38.14 -15.58 -8.02
C LEU A 721 36.98 -15.86 -8.96
N LEU A 722 36.56 -17.10 -9.04
CA LEU A 722 35.43 -17.52 -9.89
C LEU A 722 34.32 -18.04 -9.02
N VAL A 723 33.13 -17.45 -9.20
CA VAL A 723 31.87 -17.91 -8.59
C VAL A 723 30.91 -18.33 -9.69
N ARG A 724 30.45 -19.57 -9.65
CA ARG A 724 29.33 -20.02 -10.51
C ARG A 724 28.04 -19.52 -9.92
N VAL A 725 27.26 -18.81 -10.73
CA VAL A 725 25.95 -18.27 -10.38
C VAL A 725 24.93 -18.80 -11.38
N ALA A 726 23.82 -19.35 -10.91
CA ALA A 726 22.77 -19.88 -11.77
C ALA A 726 21.41 -19.65 -11.12
N ASP A 727 20.43 -19.41 -11.97
CA ASP A 727 19.03 -19.37 -11.60
C ASP A 727 18.20 -20.14 -12.64
N THR A 728 17.18 -20.88 -12.16
CA THR A 728 16.29 -21.70 -13.00
C THR A 728 14.94 -21.04 -13.26
N GLY A 729 14.60 -19.99 -12.52
CA GLY A 729 13.36 -19.24 -12.65
C GLY A 729 13.47 -18.06 -13.61
N SER A 730 13.35 -16.86 -13.08
CA SER A 730 13.37 -15.61 -13.85
C SER A 730 14.74 -15.28 -14.48
N GLY A 731 15.83 -15.88 -13.96
CA GLY A 731 17.19 -15.65 -14.41
C GLY A 731 17.92 -14.60 -13.56
N ILE A 732 19.25 -14.62 -13.62
CA ILE A 732 20.09 -13.69 -12.88
C ILE A 732 19.96 -12.27 -13.45
N ASP A 733 19.66 -11.29 -12.59
CA ASP A 733 19.84 -9.89 -12.93
C ASP A 733 21.31 -9.47 -12.69
N PRO A 734 22.09 -9.20 -13.74
CA PRO A 734 23.50 -8.87 -13.58
C PRO A 734 23.74 -7.55 -12.86
N THR A 735 22.76 -6.64 -12.83
CA THR A 735 22.86 -5.33 -12.20
C THR A 735 22.85 -5.42 -10.68
N THR A 736 22.33 -6.53 -10.11
CA THR A 736 22.23 -6.76 -8.67
C THR A 736 23.50 -7.36 -8.05
N VAL A 737 24.51 -7.69 -8.87
CA VAL A 737 25.73 -8.31 -8.38
C VAL A 737 26.56 -7.33 -7.56
N LYS A 738 26.57 -7.51 -6.23
CA LYS A 738 27.38 -6.74 -5.30
C LYS A 738 28.44 -7.63 -4.69
N VAL A 739 29.71 -7.25 -4.85
CA VAL A 739 30.86 -8.00 -4.32
C VAL A 739 31.58 -7.14 -3.30
N ARG A 740 31.87 -7.71 -2.13
CA ARG A 740 32.73 -7.09 -1.11
C ARG A 740 33.84 -8.05 -0.70
N LEU A 741 35.06 -7.53 -0.61
CA LEU A 741 36.23 -8.22 -0.06
C LEU A 741 36.70 -7.42 1.18
N ASP A 742 36.75 -8.09 2.33
CA ASP A 742 37.07 -7.48 3.64
C ASP A 742 36.21 -6.24 3.95
N GLY A 743 34.95 -6.24 3.55
CA GLY A 743 34.02 -5.14 3.76
C GLY A 743 34.03 -4.06 2.65
N SER A 744 35.08 -3.97 1.85
CA SER A 744 35.24 -3.01 0.76
C SER A 744 34.60 -3.52 -0.53
N GLU A 745 34.00 -2.64 -1.32
CA GLU A 745 33.45 -3.01 -2.63
C GLU A 745 34.56 -3.44 -3.59
N SER A 746 34.26 -4.46 -4.39
CA SER A 746 35.16 -5.03 -5.37
C SER A 746 34.45 -5.23 -6.69
N SER A 747 35.16 -5.02 -7.80
CA SER A 747 34.61 -5.24 -9.13
C SER A 747 34.42 -6.72 -9.44
N GLY A 748 33.28 -7.08 -9.98
CA GLY A 748 32.98 -8.41 -10.49
C GLY A 748 32.33 -8.33 -11.87
N MET A 749 32.73 -9.23 -12.79
CA MET A 749 32.14 -9.32 -14.12
C MET A 749 31.43 -10.66 -14.28
N LEU A 750 30.11 -10.62 -14.44
CA LEU A 750 29.30 -11.81 -14.70
C LEU A 750 29.19 -12.05 -16.21
N ARG A 751 29.64 -13.23 -16.66
CA ARG A 751 29.46 -13.69 -18.04
C ARG A 751 29.11 -15.18 -18.05
N SER A 752 28.07 -15.55 -18.79
CA SER A 752 27.60 -16.94 -18.96
C SER A 752 27.56 -17.73 -17.63
N GLY A 753 26.95 -17.14 -16.61
CA GLY A 753 26.79 -17.79 -15.29
C GLY A 753 28.08 -17.88 -14.45
N THR A 754 29.18 -17.22 -14.88
CA THR A 754 30.43 -17.19 -14.13
C THR A 754 30.77 -15.74 -13.76
N LEU A 755 30.82 -15.46 -12.48
CA LEU A 755 31.27 -14.19 -11.94
C LEU A 755 32.79 -14.25 -11.70
N ARG A 756 33.50 -13.34 -12.35
CA ARG A 756 34.97 -13.16 -12.21
C ARG A 756 35.22 -11.96 -11.28
N ILE A 757 35.85 -12.18 -10.14
CA ILE A 757 36.13 -11.15 -9.14
C ILE A 757 37.63 -10.87 -9.14
N SER A 758 38.03 -9.61 -9.29
CA SER A 758 39.43 -9.22 -9.32
C SER A 758 40.08 -9.46 -7.95
N THR A 759 41.30 -9.98 -7.97
CA THR A 759 42.18 -10.08 -6.79
C THR A 759 43.36 -9.11 -6.85
N THR A 760 43.38 -8.23 -7.86
CA THR A 760 44.40 -7.20 -8.01
C THR A 760 44.38 -6.26 -6.82
N GLY A 761 45.53 -5.98 -6.23
CA GLY A 761 45.66 -5.11 -5.03
C GLY A 761 45.48 -5.84 -3.70
N LEU A 762 44.97 -7.07 -3.65
CA LEU A 762 44.85 -7.83 -2.42
C LEU A 762 46.22 -8.27 -1.91
N ARG A 763 46.45 -8.22 -0.59
CA ARG A 763 47.63 -8.75 0.08
C ARG A 763 47.56 -10.29 0.09
N ARG A 764 48.71 -10.94 0.29
CA ARG A 764 48.72 -12.39 0.57
C ARG A 764 48.07 -12.64 1.92
N GLY A 765 47.28 -13.69 2.02
CA GLY A 765 46.58 -14.04 3.25
C GLY A 765 45.11 -14.39 3.04
N SER A 766 44.39 -14.43 4.15
CA SER A 766 42.97 -14.76 4.20
C SER A 766 42.14 -13.50 4.05
N HIS A 767 41.13 -13.54 3.18
CA HIS A 767 40.18 -12.46 2.91
C HIS A 767 38.75 -12.96 3.03
N ARG A 768 37.83 -12.09 3.46
CA ARG A 768 36.42 -12.40 3.58
C ARG A 768 35.67 -11.91 2.33
N LEU A 769 35.18 -12.86 1.54
CA LEU A 769 34.31 -12.58 0.39
C LEU A 769 32.85 -12.54 0.84
N ARG A 770 32.13 -11.49 0.45
CA ARG A 770 30.67 -11.42 0.48
C ARG A 770 30.17 -11.09 -0.93
N LEU A 771 29.33 -11.97 -1.49
CA LEU A 771 28.65 -11.78 -2.76
C LEU A 771 27.15 -11.74 -2.50
N GLN A 772 26.48 -10.75 -3.05
CA GLN A 772 25.00 -10.68 -3.14
C GLN A 772 24.61 -10.71 -4.62
N VAL A 773 23.59 -11.47 -4.94
CA VAL A 773 23.03 -11.57 -6.29
C VAL A 773 21.54 -11.92 -6.21
N SER A 774 20.72 -11.22 -7.01
CA SER A 774 19.28 -11.44 -7.12
C SER A 774 18.91 -11.90 -8.53
N ASP A 775 17.75 -12.50 -8.68
CA ASP A 775 17.15 -12.78 -9.97
C ASP A 775 16.27 -11.60 -10.44
N TYR A 776 15.66 -11.71 -11.63
CA TYR A 776 14.80 -10.67 -12.18
C TYR A 776 13.48 -10.52 -11.43
N GLN A 777 12.94 -11.58 -10.83
CA GLN A 777 11.72 -11.49 -10.02
C GLN A 777 11.95 -10.59 -8.81
N GLU A 778 13.05 -10.78 -8.07
CA GLU A 778 13.35 -9.97 -6.89
C GLU A 778 13.63 -8.52 -7.22
N SER A 779 14.50 -8.28 -8.21
CA SER A 779 15.01 -6.95 -8.44
C SER A 779 14.07 -6.06 -9.24
N ARG A 780 13.08 -6.63 -9.93
CA ARG A 780 12.29 -5.90 -10.91
C ARG A 780 10.78 -6.03 -10.71
N ASN A 781 10.34 -7.12 -10.11
CA ASN A 781 8.96 -7.32 -9.68
C ASN A 781 8.90 -7.38 -8.15
N THR A 782 9.59 -6.48 -7.48
CA THR A 782 9.82 -6.52 -6.03
C THR A 782 8.54 -6.72 -5.23
N GLU A 783 8.47 -7.86 -4.56
CA GLU A 783 7.43 -8.16 -3.57
C GLU A 783 7.83 -7.66 -2.18
N ASN A 784 9.11 -7.29 -2.00
CA ASN A 784 9.67 -7.05 -0.68
C ASN A 784 10.69 -5.93 -0.69
N VAL A 785 10.76 -5.21 0.41
CA VAL A 785 11.88 -4.31 0.69
C VAL A 785 12.96 -5.03 1.50
N PRO A 786 14.22 -4.59 1.41
CA PRO A 786 15.23 -5.04 2.36
C PRO A 786 14.72 -4.93 3.81
N PRO A 787 14.97 -5.90 4.70
CA PRO A 787 15.95 -6.98 4.56
C PRO A 787 15.38 -8.31 4.03
N ILE A 788 14.09 -8.37 3.67
CA ILE A 788 13.46 -9.61 3.22
C ILE A 788 13.51 -9.67 1.70
N LEU A 789 14.53 -10.30 1.18
CA LEU A 789 14.75 -10.50 -0.25
C LEU A 789 14.70 -12.00 -0.53
N PRO A 790 13.50 -12.59 -0.77
CA PRO A 790 13.33 -14.03 -0.93
C PRO A 790 14.12 -14.60 -2.10
N ASN A 791 14.29 -13.86 -3.17
CA ASN A 791 14.98 -14.26 -4.37
C ASN A 791 16.40 -13.65 -4.48
N THR A 792 17.00 -13.33 -3.35
CA THR A 792 18.39 -12.85 -3.25
C THR A 792 19.27 -13.87 -2.56
N ARG A 793 20.42 -14.17 -3.19
CA ARG A 793 21.47 -15.03 -2.65
C ARG A 793 22.61 -14.21 -2.06
N VAL A 794 22.95 -14.46 -0.80
CA VAL A 794 24.18 -13.98 -0.17
C VAL A 794 25.13 -15.15 0.04
N LEU A 795 26.31 -15.09 -0.58
CA LEU A 795 27.41 -16.04 -0.37
C LEU A 795 28.49 -15.35 0.47
N THR A 796 28.82 -15.92 1.62
CA THR A 796 29.99 -15.51 2.41
C THR A 796 31.01 -16.65 2.41
N ALA A 797 32.25 -16.34 2.11
CA ALA A 797 33.33 -17.34 2.07
C ALA A 797 34.66 -16.71 2.48
N THR A 798 35.52 -17.52 3.08
CA THR A 798 36.94 -17.16 3.27
C THR A 798 37.71 -17.61 2.05
N VAL A 799 38.48 -16.68 1.45
CA VAL A 799 39.36 -16.93 0.30
C VAL A 799 40.80 -16.65 0.66
N VAL A 800 41.72 -17.42 0.11
CA VAL A 800 43.17 -17.30 0.44
C VAL A 800 43.92 -16.88 -0.82
N ILE A 801 44.59 -15.74 -0.76
CA ILE A 801 45.48 -15.23 -1.79
C ILE A 801 46.91 -15.69 -1.47
N ARG A 802 47.52 -16.44 -2.42
CA ARG A 802 48.88 -16.97 -2.27
C ARG A 802 49.91 -16.18 -3.07
#